data_c3a1a5327a17389da12d2b862274c6fc
#
_entry.id   c3a1a5327a17389da12d2b862274c6fc
#
_cell.length_a   1.000
_cell.length_b   1.000
_cell.length_c   1.000
_cell.angle_alpha   90.00
_cell.angle_beta   90.00
_cell.angle_gamma   90.00
#
_symmetry.space_group_name_H-M   'P 1'
#
loop_
_entity.id
_entity.type
_entity.pdbx_description
1 polymer ?
#
loop_
_entity_poly.entity_id
_entity_poly.type
_entity_poly.pdbx_seq_one_letter_code
_entity_poly.pdbx_strand_id
1 'polypeptide(L)'
;MKHTSLFIRVWVITLSSLLICSCIAGSEIDSSKQPPHEQPNNPDNEENDEESPIQIPDNPKIPEGDMTIARWEGLWADDMADDKVGDNSDFYHELNNFGTQVFVTYNNDVATVQCTNKSIKCYIDGAHVALDMTAVSGVEVIAMGRSADGSLKLYSDNKYKLTLNGLDLTSLRGPAINSQSKKRVYVHLGEDTTNRLTDCPNYIDDHYTVAGAVNEDRKGALFAEGNIILSGHGALVVAGRQKHAIVTDGCYYQRSGVTVVVTESLKNGIHVKGDSDDNTGAVFEGGAIVVDIASTAGKAVKCDMDIVVNGGKFDIKTSGNATYDSEEQDTSAASCLKSNTNIYINGGVFNLSSSGTGGKGISADGNLEVNSGTVSITTTGGQYRYSNSLTSSPKGIRADGDITINGGSLNISVTGVSEGSEGMESKAILTFNGGDTIIKAYDDAINAGKAINMNGGKVFAQATNNDGIDSNGTLTLNGGVFIGIGSREPEGGIDVDNSTLFVINGGVAIGLGGTMMGTPSTASKQYSVVYGGVAASMGDKISVLGASNTPILTFELPTTASNSALFFSTPEITNGATYSIMLGGTLSDYSDTWQGYYLGGIWSGGTSLVDFTPTSVVTTIGNVGGGPGGGGPGGPGGGGGRPDRPW
;
A
#
# COMPACT_ATOMS: atom_id res chain seq x y z
N MET A 1 49.76 -12.25 -14.18
CA MET A 1 50.35 -12.70 -12.90
C MET A 1 49.44 -12.27 -11.77
N LYS A 2 49.03 -13.30 -11.01
CA LYS A 2 48.37 -13.28 -9.69
C LYS A 2 46.97 -12.66 -9.55
N HIS A 3 46.01 -13.57 -9.56
CA HIS A 3 44.69 -13.50 -8.97
C HIS A 3 44.76 -13.31 -7.43
N THR A 4 43.87 -12.54 -6.90
CA THR A 4 43.43 -12.70 -5.51
C THR A 4 41.91 -12.52 -5.46
N SER A 5 41.21 -13.64 -5.27
CA SER A 5 39.78 -13.71 -5.02
C SER A 5 39.49 -13.42 -3.55
N LEU A 6 38.57 -12.50 -3.26
CA LEU A 6 38.08 -12.24 -1.93
C LEU A 6 36.70 -12.91 -1.79
N PHE A 7 36.61 -13.95 -0.96
CA PHE A 7 35.38 -14.61 -0.56
C PHE A 7 34.65 -13.76 0.51
N ILE A 8 33.46 -13.25 0.20
CA ILE A 8 32.53 -12.71 1.20
C ILE A 8 31.60 -13.84 1.60
N ARG A 9 31.66 -14.25 2.86
CA ARG A 9 30.68 -15.17 3.47
C ARG A 9 29.44 -14.42 3.86
N VAL A 10 28.31 -14.74 3.21
CA VAL A 10 26.98 -14.30 3.61
C VAL A 10 26.49 -15.27 4.69
N TRP A 11 26.14 -14.75 5.87
CA TRP A 11 25.43 -15.50 6.90
C TRP A 11 23.92 -15.36 6.64
N VAL A 12 23.29 -16.47 6.30
CA VAL A 12 21.83 -16.59 6.24
C VAL A 12 21.35 -17.02 7.62
N ILE A 13 20.61 -16.14 8.29
CA ILE A 13 19.88 -16.51 9.52
C ILE A 13 18.48 -16.90 9.10
N THR A 14 18.19 -18.20 9.12
CA THR A 14 16.83 -18.71 8.97
C THR A 14 16.14 -18.71 10.33
N LEU A 15 15.10 -17.90 10.47
CA LEU A 15 14.18 -17.97 11.60
C LEU A 15 13.05 -18.95 11.23
N SER A 16 13.07 -20.14 11.82
CA SER A 16 12.00 -21.13 11.72
C SER A 16 10.91 -20.80 12.75
N SER A 17 9.72 -20.46 12.27
CA SER A 17 8.50 -20.38 13.06
C SER A 17 7.95 -21.77 13.35
N LEU A 18 7.88 -22.16 14.61
CA LEU A 18 7.18 -23.35 15.08
C LEU A 18 5.67 -23.05 15.17
N LEU A 19 4.87 -23.67 14.32
CA LEU A 19 3.43 -23.84 14.54
C LEU A 19 3.23 -25.05 15.45
N ILE A 20 2.60 -24.86 16.61
CA ILE A 20 2.08 -25.96 17.43
C ILE A 20 0.60 -26.10 17.11
N CYS A 21 0.25 -27.19 16.45
CA CYS A 21 -1.12 -27.62 16.24
C CYS A 21 -1.42 -28.71 17.29
N SER A 22 -2.37 -28.49 18.19
CA SER A 22 -2.84 -29.50 19.13
C SER A 22 -4.07 -30.21 18.57
N CYS A 23 -3.97 -31.48 18.27
CA CYS A 23 -5.12 -32.37 18.09
C CYS A 23 -5.33 -33.18 19.37
N ILE A 24 -6.57 -33.19 19.82
CA ILE A 24 -7.10 -33.96 20.94
C ILE A 24 -7.39 -35.40 20.45
N ALA A 25 -6.95 -36.39 21.18
CA ALA A 25 -7.59 -37.69 21.22
C ALA A 25 -7.42 -38.25 22.64
N GLY A 26 -8.53 -38.63 23.23
CA GLY A 26 -8.60 -39.12 24.60
C GLY A 26 -8.34 -40.63 24.73
N SER A 27 -7.93 -41.03 25.92
CA SER A 27 -8.39 -42.27 26.60
C SER A 27 -7.93 -42.33 28.05
N GLU A 28 -8.89 -42.50 28.93
CA GLU A 28 -9.00 -43.28 30.19
C GLU A 28 -7.86 -43.26 31.25
N ILE A 29 -8.24 -42.71 32.35
CA ILE A 29 -8.24 -43.05 33.79
C ILE A 29 -7.32 -44.20 34.23
N ASP A 30 -6.40 -43.92 35.15
CA ASP A 30 -6.19 -44.76 36.34
C ASP A 30 -5.83 -43.90 37.56
N SER A 31 -6.59 -44.16 38.65
CA SER A 31 -6.54 -43.49 39.93
C SER A 31 -5.61 -44.28 40.88
N SER A 32 -4.63 -43.64 41.46
CA SER A 32 -4.20 -43.87 42.84
C SER A 32 -2.82 -43.27 43.13
N LYS A 33 -2.77 -42.18 43.89
CA LYS A 33 -1.94 -41.93 45.09
C LYS A 33 -1.83 -40.45 45.38
N GLN A 34 -2.51 -40.04 46.44
CA GLN A 34 -2.16 -38.88 47.30
C GLN A 34 -1.23 -39.38 48.40
N PRO A 35 -0.61 -38.52 49.25
CA PRO A 35 -0.25 -37.11 49.27
C PRO A 35 1.23 -36.88 49.70
N PRO A 36 1.68 -35.76 50.19
CA PRO A 36 1.19 -35.00 51.36
C PRO A 36 1.09 -33.49 51.19
N HIS A 37 0.29 -32.88 52.07
CA HIS A 37 0.13 -31.49 52.39
C HIS A 37 1.45 -30.75 52.65
N GLU A 38 1.61 -29.59 52.05
CA GLU A 38 2.36 -28.48 52.61
C GLU A 38 1.53 -27.20 52.53
N GLN A 39 1.68 -26.38 53.61
CA GLN A 39 0.87 -25.21 53.93
C GLN A 39 1.17 -24.01 53.02
N PRO A 40 0.26 -23.03 52.93
CA PRO A 40 0.39 -21.89 52.02
C PRO A 40 1.47 -20.92 52.52
N ASN A 41 2.45 -20.68 51.64
CA ASN A 41 3.37 -19.56 51.78
C ASN A 41 2.71 -18.26 51.31
N ASN A 42 2.90 -17.27 52.15
CA ASN A 42 2.50 -15.89 52.07
C ASN A 42 2.85 -15.23 50.74
N PRO A 43 1.90 -14.55 50.07
CA PRO A 43 2.20 -13.76 48.88
C PRO A 43 2.52 -12.31 49.25
N ASP A 44 3.72 -12.07 49.74
CA ASP A 44 4.27 -10.72 49.93
C ASP A 44 5.71 -10.73 49.44
N ASN A 45 5.87 -10.73 48.13
CA ASN A 45 7.00 -10.17 47.41
C ASN A 45 6.45 -9.66 46.07
N GLU A 46 5.85 -8.47 46.11
CA GLU A 46 5.85 -7.61 44.98
C GLU A 46 7.32 -7.26 44.71
N GLU A 47 7.94 -7.95 43.73
CA GLU A 47 9.10 -7.41 43.07
C GLU A 47 8.64 -6.11 42.40
N ASN A 48 9.00 -5.00 43.04
CA ASN A 48 9.04 -3.71 42.39
C ASN A 48 10.05 -3.84 41.24
N ASP A 49 9.57 -4.10 40.07
CA ASP A 49 10.27 -3.74 38.83
C ASP A 49 10.38 -2.21 38.85
N GLU A 50 11.34 -1.67 39.56
CA GLU A 50 11.86 -0.33 39.33
C GLU A 50 12.54 -0.41 37.95
N GLU A 51 11.75 -0.17 36.89
CA GLU A 51 12.31 0.11 35.56
C GLU A 51 13.30 1.26 35.75
N SER A 52 14.56 0.99 35.47
CA SER A 52 15.63 1.99 35.49
C SER A 52 15.19 3.18 34.63
N PRO A 53 15.39 4.42 35.04
CA PRO A 53 15.01 5.59 34.27
C PRO A 53 15.66 5.51 32.89
N ILE A 54 14.81 5.44 31.85
CA ILE A 54 15.24 5.31 30.49
C ILE A 54 16.02 6.59 30.15
N GLN A 55 17.30 6.45 29.87
CA GLN A 55 18.13 7.57 29.45
C GLN A 55 17.78 7.96 28.02
N ILE A 56 17.45 9.23 27.81
CA ILE A 56 17.30 9.79 26.46
C ILE A 56 18.70 9.87 25.86
N PRO A 57 18.95 9.24 24.69
CA PRO A 57 20.26 9.31 24.06
C PRO A 57 20.67 10.74 23.77
N ASP A 58 21.91 11.08 24.05
CA ASP A 58 22.49 12.34 23.62
C ASP A 58 22.57 12.38 22.08
N ASN A 59 21.82 13.30 21.47
CA ASN A 59 21.82 13.65 20.04
C ASN A 59 22.02 12.47 19.05
N PRO A 60 20.96 11.90 18.52
CA PRO A 60 21.08 10.97 17.39
C PRO A 60 21.82 11.66 16.24
N LYS A 61 22.76 10.95 15.62
CA LYS A 61 23.51 11.47 14.48
C LYS A 61 22.55 11.77 13.34
N ILE A 62 22.63 13.00 12.83
CA ILE A 62 21.95 13.40 11.60
C ILE A 62 22.49 12.51 10.48
N PRO A 63 21.65 11.87 9.65
CA PRO A 63 22.12 11.06 8.55
C PRO A 63 23.07 11.87 7.65
N GLU A 64 24.25 11.35 7.37
CA GLU A 64 25.16 11.91 6.37
C GLU A 64 24.62 11.56 4.99
N GLY A 65 24.10 12.55 4.28
CA GLY A 65 23.62 12.42 2.91
C GLY A 65 22.73 13.59 2.53
N ASP A 66 22.79 13.93 1.28
CA ASP A 66 21.90 14.91 0.67
C ASP A 66 20.50 14.29 0.62
N MET A 67 19.68 14.57 1.63
CA MET A 67 18.28 14.20 1.59
C MET A 67 17.61 15.15 0.59
N THR A 68 17.66 14.80 -0.68
CA THR A 68 16.91 15.49 -1.71
C THR A 68 15.42 15.27 -1.49
N ILE A 69 14.86 16.09 -0.62
CA ILE A 69 13.42 16.30 -0.52
C ILE A 69 13.03 17.35 -1.58
N ALA A 70 13.71 17.32 -2.72
CA ALA A 70 13.59 18.34 -3.76
C ALA A 70 12.15 18.58 -4.24
N ARG A 71 11.28 17.57 -4.05
CA ARG A 71 9.86 17.70 -4.35
C ARG A 71 9.07 18.41 -3.25
N TRP A 72 9.63 18.48 -2.06
CA TRP A 72 9.01 19.00 -0.87
C TRP A 72 9.70 20.27 -0.36
N GLU A 73 10.59 20.84 -1.16
CA GLU A 73 11.09 22.18 -0.92
C GLU A 73 9.92 23.16 -0.94
N GLY A 74 9.76 23.89 0.12
CA GLY A 74 8.66 24.84 0.28
C GLY A 74 7.51 24.41 1.19
N LEU A 75 7.44 23.15 1.57
CA LEU A 75 6.28 22.51 2.14
C LEU A 75 5.93 22.82 3.58
N TRP A 76 6.78 23.49 4.28
CA TRP A 76 6.61 23.71 5.72
C TRP A 76 6.69 25.18 6.07
N ALA A 77 6.48 26.03 5.04
CA ALA A 77 6.68 27.48 5.11
C ALA A 77 5.85 28.17 6.17
N ASP A 78 4.59 27.76 6.33
CA ASP A 78 3.67 28.37 7.30
C ASP A 78 4.11 28.27 8.73
N ASP A 79 4.96 27.29 9.01
CA ASP A 79 5.44 27.00 10.34
C ASP A 79 6.69 27.80 10.69
N MET A 80 7.20 28.53 9.74
CA MET A 80 8.51 29.15 9.81
C MET A 80 8.40 30.58 10.27
N ALA A 81 9.00 30.85 11.44
CA ALA A 81 9.22 32.24 11.84
C ALA A 81 10.27 32.99 10.96
N ASP A 82 11.02 32.26 10.12
CA ASP A 82 12.29 32.69 9.57
C ASP A 82 12.36 32.65 8.05
N ASP A 83 11.29 32.54 7.31
CA ASP A 83 11.26 32.48 5.83
C ASP A 83 12.19 31.42 5.21
N LYS A 84 12.63 30.42 5.97
CA LYS A 84 13.45 29.31 5.47
C LYS A 84 12.56 28.14 5.18
N VAL A 85 12.40 27.93 3.93
CA VAL A 85 11.57 26.90 3.38
C VAL A 85 12.43 25.69 3.07
N GLY A 86 12.08 24.53 3.64
CA GLY A 86 12.65 23.24 3.26
C GLY A 86 14.11 23.03 3.65
N ASP A 87 14.63 23.73 4.64
CA ASP A 87 15.95 23.39 5.16
C ASP A 87 15.88 22.19 6.14
N ASN A 88 17.02 21.57 6.39
CA ASN A 88 17.08 20.39 7.24
C ASN A 88 16.57 20.64 8.67
N SER A 89 16.53 21.89 9.15
CA SER A 89 16.00 22.23 10.48
C SER A 89 14.49 21.97 10.60
N ASP A 90 13.78 21.90 9.49
CA ASP A 90 12.35 21.63 9.49
C ASP A 90 12.04 20.17 9.73
N PHE A 91 12.93 19.27 9.33
CA PHE A 91 12.77 17.83 9.46
C PHE A 91 13.58 17.22 10.61
N TYR A 92 14.59 17.95 11.11
CA TYR A 92 15.51 17.47 12.12
C TYR A 92 15.48 18.34 13.37
N HIS A 93 14.84 17.86 14.43
CA HIS A 93 14.82 18.57 15.72
C HIS A 93 16.23 18.83 16.28
N GLU A 94 17.21 18.00 15.88
CA GLU A 94 18.62 18.10 16.28
C GLU A 94 19.29 19.40 15.79
N LEU A 95 18.75 19.99 14.73
CA LEU A 95 19.22 21.27 14.19
C LEU A 95 18.53 22.48 14.82
N ASN A 96 17.61 22.24 15.76
CA ASN A 96 16.88 23.26 16.49
C ASN A 96 17.37 23.33 17.95
N ASN A 97 17.15 24.47 18.59
CA ASN A 97 17.50 24.66 19.99
C ASN A 97 16.25 24.54 20.89
N PHE A 98 16.14 23.44 21.62
CA PHE A 98 15.08 23.20 22.61
C PHE A 98 15.65 23.22 24.03
N GLY A 99 16.24 24.36 24.43
CA GLY A 99 16.95 24.49 25.72
C GLY A 99 16.05 24.62 26.94
N THR A 100 14.74 24.90 26.79
CA THR A 100 13.79 24.96 27.91
C THR A 100 13.09 23.63 28.05
N GLN A 101 13.43 22.87 29.10
CA GLN A 101 12.84 21.53 29.33
C GLN A 101 11.68 21.58 30.33
N VAL A 102 10.63 20.83 30.02
CA VAL A 102 9.47 20.56 30.88
C VAL A 102 9.30 19.07 31.02
N PHE A 103 9.46 18.55 32.23
CA PHE A 103 9.26 17.13 32.53
C PHE A 103 7.84 16.91 33.03
N VAL A 104 7.10 16.01 32.41
CA VAL A 104 5.77 15.58 32.82
C VAL A 104 5.83 14.09 33.12
N THR A 105 5.69 13.77 34.43
CA THR A 105 5.75 12.38 34.90
C THR A 105 4.38 11.95 35.40
N TYR A 106 3.86 10.87 34.83
CA TYR A 106 2.58 10.28 35.19
C TYR A 106 2.80 9.11 36.16
N ASN A 107 2.06 9.12 37.27
CA ASN A 107 2.03 8.04 38.22
C ASN A 107 0.57 7.74 38.59
N ASN A 108 -0.05 6.82 37.84
CA ASN A 108 -1.47 6.46 37.94
C ASN A 108 -2.39 7.71 37.92
N ASP A 109 -3.03 8.06 38.99
CA ASP A 109 -4.06 9.10 39.06
C ASP A 109 -3.49 10.53 39.20
N VAL A 110 -2.18 10.69 39.25
CA VAL A 110 -1.53 11.99 39.41
C VAL A 110 -0.41 12.21 38.41
N ALA A 111 -0.27 13.46 37.98
CA ALA A 111 0.88 13.89 37.19
C ALA A 111 1.68 14.93 37.97
N THR A 112 2.99 14.93 37.76
CA THR A 112 3.89 15.98 38.26
C THR A 112 4.54 16.69 37.10
N VAL A 113 4.63 18.02 37.17
CA VAL A 113 5.30 18.84 36.16
C VAL A 113 6.48 19.55 36.80
N GLN A 114 7.67 19.35 36.24
CA GLN A 114 8.88 20.05 36.66
C GLN A 114 9.33 20.99 35.53
N CYS A 115 9.33 22.28 35.79
CA CYS A 115 9.75 23.30 34.85
C CYS A 115 10.38 24.47 35.62
N THR A 116 11.55 24.92 35.18
CA THR A 116 12.23 26.06 35.78
C THR A 116 11.79 27.39 35.18
N ASN A 117 11.23 27.39 33.99
CA ASN A 117 10.76 28.60 33.29
C ASN A 117 9.34 28.97 33.76
N LYS A 118 9.25 30.03 34.55
CA LYS A 118 7.98 30.51 35.13
C LYS A 118 7.00 31.12 34.13
N SER A 119 7.43 31.37 32.89
CA SER A 119 6.56 31.87 31.81
C SER A 119 5.71 30.75 31.21
N ILE A 120 6.06 29.49 31.43
CA ILE A 120 5.24 28.34 31.07
C ILE A 120 4.21 28.13 32.17
N LYS A 121 2.93 28.18 31.81
CA LYS A 121 1.84 27.94 32.75
C LYS A 121 1.44 26.46 32.71
N CYS A 122 1.29 25.88 33.90
CA CYS A 122 0.92 24.48 34.07
C CYS A 122 -0.43 24.39 34.79
N TYR A 123 -1.35 23.63 34.19
CA TYR A 123 -2.63 23.30 34.81
C TYR A 123 -2.68 21.78 35.01
N ILE A 124 -2.94 21.34 36.22
CA ILE A 124 -2.93 19.92 36.57
C ILE A 124 -4.21 19.59 37.31
N ASP A 125 -4.93 18.56 36.84
CA ASP A 125 -6.10 17.99 37.51
C ASP A 125 -5.96 16.46 37.51
N GLY A 126 -5.46 15.92 38.63
CA GLY A 126 -5.08 14.51 38.71
C GLY A 126 -3.93 14.20 37.74
N ALA A 127 -4.18 13.32 36.79
CA ALA A 127 -3.23 13.01 35.72
C ALA A 127 -3.54 13.74 34.39
N HIS A 128 -4.43 14.73 34.39
CA HIS A 128 -4.65 15.59 33.24
C HIS A 128 -3.79 16.83 33.32
N VAL A 129 -2.94 17.05 32.34
CA VAL A 129 -1.98 18.16 32.30
C VAL A 129 -2.24 19.03 31.07
N ALA A 130 -2.31 20.36 31.27
CA ALA A 130 -2.23 21.31 30.18
C ALA A 130 -1.06 22.27 30.38
N LEU A 131 -0.27 22.46 29.32
CA LEU A 131 0.89 23.36 29.31
C LEU A 131 0.62 24.50 28.33
N ASP A 132 0.67 25.75 28.84
CA ASP A 132 0.68 26.95 28.02
C ASP A 132 2.12 27.43 27.86
N MET A 133 2.69 27.15 26.70
CA MET A 133 4.06 27.51 26.30
C MET A 133 4.08 28.66 25.28
N THR A 134 2.95 29.34 25.04
CA THR A 134 2.81 30.37 24.01
C THR A 134 3.82 31.52 24.16
N ALA A 135 4.19 31.84 25.41
CA ALA A 135 5.16 32.90 25.71
C ALA A 135 6.65 32.47 25.61
N VAL A 136 6.93 31.21 25.24
CA VAL A 136 8.31 30.65 25.30
C VAL A 136 8.62 29.89 24.02
N SER A 137 9.74 30.20 23.38
CA SER A 137 10.30 29.44 22.27
C SER A 137 11.34 28.42 22.75
N GLY A 138 11.64 27.43 21.89
CA GLY A 138 12.67 26.43 22.16
C GLY A 138 12.34 25.52 23.35
N VAL A 139 11.10 25.06 23.46
CA VAL A 139 10.63 24.19 24.52
C VAL A 139 10.72 22.73 24.09
N GLU A 140 11.27 21.88 24.97
CA GLU A 140 11.13 20.43 24.93
C GLU A 140 10.25 19.97 26.09
N VAL A 141 9.15 19.28 25.79
CA VAL A 141 8.31 18.60 26.75
C VAL A 141 8.70 17.12 26.76
N ILE A 142 9.10 16.59 27.91
CA ILE A 142 9.49 15.20 28.10
C ILE A 142 8.41 14.54 28.96
N ALA A 143 7.64 13.64 28.33
CA ALA A 143 6.52 12.95 28.97
C ALA A 143 6.85 11.48 29.19
N MET A 144 6.62 10.98 30.41
CA MET A 144 6.92 9.61 30.81
C MET A 144 5.96 9.08 31.87
N GLY A 145 5.98 7.76 32.10
CA GLY A 145 5.16 7.09 33.11
C GLY A 145 3.78 6.68 32.57
N ARG A 146 2.87 6.35 33.46
CA ARG A 146 1.57 5.77 33.07
C ARG A 146 0.39 6.37 33.81
N SER A 147 -0.76 6.43 33.14
CA SER A 147 -2.06 6.74 33.75
C SER A 147 -3.19 6.03 33.01
N ALA A 148 -4.14 5.50 33.77
CA ALA A 148 -5.37 4.91 33.23
C ALA A 148 -6.46 5.97 32.98
N ASP A 149 -6.30 7.19 33.49
CA ASP A 149 -7.12 8.37 33.17
C ASP A 149 -6.25 9.63 33.26
N GLY A 150 -5.48 9.87 32.20
CA GLY A 150 -4.59 11.01 32.07
C GLY A 150 -4.50 11.54 30.66
N SER A 151 -4.12 12.80 30.51
CA SER A 151 -3.95 13.44 29.20
C SER A 151 -2.89 14.52 29.24
N LEU A 152 -2.36 14.86 28.05
CA LEU A 152 -1.43 15.95 27.86
C LEU A 152 -1.95 16.90 26.79
N LYS A 153 -2.28 18.14 27.17
CA LYS A 153 -2.68 19.20 26.26
C LYS A 153 -1.58 20.27 26.16
N LEU A 154 -1.27 20.68 24.94
CA LEU A 154 -0.12 21.55 24.66
C LEU A 154 -0.55 22.75 23.83
N TYR A 155 -0.22 23.95 24.28
CA TYR A 155 -0.40 25.22 23.57
C TYR A 155 0.95 25.86 23.30
N SER A 156 1.23 26.22 22.05
CA SER A 156 2.46 26.92 21.67
C SER A 156 2.25 27.79 20.44
N ASP A 157 2.83 28.98 20.43
CA ASP A 157 2.94 29.84 19.26
C ASP A 157 4.25 29.60 18.49
N ASN A 158 5.05 28.63 18.93
CA ASN A 158 6.35 28.29 18.36
C ASN A 158 6.44 26.78 18.11
N LYS A 159 7.31 26.35 17.21
CA LYS A 159 7.70 24.95 17.07
C LYS A 159 8.31 24.43 18.38
N TYR A 160 8.02 23.18 18.74
CA TYR A 160 8.49 22.59 19.99
C TYR A 160 8.75 21.09 19.82
N LYS A 161 9.51 20.54 20.76
CA LYS A 161 9.79 19.10 20.81
C LYS A 161 8.95 18.44 21.91
N LEU A 162 8.33 17.30 21.58
CA LEU A 162 7.63 16.43 22.50
C LEU A 162 8.34 15.07 22.53
N THR A 163 9.10 14.80 23.57
CA THR A 163 9.77 13.52 23.77
C THR A 163 8.86 12.59 24.58
N LEU A 164 8.51 11.44 23.99
CA LEU A 164 7.77 10.36 24.64
C LEU A 164 8.77 9.32 25.09
N ASN A 165 8.88 9.11 26.42
CA ASN A 165 9.90 8.28 27.03
C ASN A 165 9.26 7.21 27.92
N GLY A 166 8.70 6.16 27.32
CA GLY A 166 7.97 5.12 28.05
C GLY A 166 6.61 5.63 28.57
N LEU A 167 5.91 6.44 27.79
CA LEU A 167 4.62 7.02 28.15
C LEU A 167 3.49 6.04 27.86
N ASP A 168 2.61 5.78 28.85
CA ASP A 168 1.40 4.98 28.71
C ASP A 168 0.19 5.78 29.22
N LEU A 169 -0.53 6.43 28.31
CA LEU A 169 -1.69 7.25 28.63
C LEU A 169 -2.98 6.68 28.04
N THR A 170 -3.95 6.42 28.91
CA THR A 170 -5.36 6.31 28.55
C THR A 170 -6.09 7.56 29.07
N SER A 171 -6.86 8.22 28.21
CA SER A 171 -7.69 9.35 28.61
C SER A 171 -9.17 8.98 28.56
N LEU A 172 -9.89 9.20 29.67
CA LEU A 172 -11.33 9.04 29.74
C LEU A 172 -12.10 10.35 29.45
N ARG A 173 -11.39 11.43 29.11
CA ARG A 173 -11.99 12.76 28.87
C ARG A 173 -11.88 13.24 27.44
N GLY A 174 -10.86 12.81 26.70
CA GLY A 174 -10.58 13.29 25.34
C GLY A 174 -9.37 12.62 24.72
N PRO A 175 -8.63 13.31 23.83
CA PRO A 175 -7.33 12.84 23.35
C PRO A 175 -6.37 12.49 24.49
N ALA A 176 -5.55 11.46 24.29
CA ALA A 176 -4.44 11.20 25.20
C ALA A 176 -3.38 12.31 25.09
N ILE A 177 -3.06 12.73 23.85
CA ILE A 177 -2.23 13.91 23.57
C ILE A 177 -2.99 14.84 22.62
N ASN A 178 -3.07 16.12 22.98
CA ASN A 178 -3.76 17.15 22.23
C ASN A 178 -2.86 18.38 22.05
N SER A 179 -2.26 18.52 20.88
CA SER A 179 -1.47 19.71 20.51
C SER A 179 -2.37 20.75 19.83
N GLN A 180 -2.69 21.80 20.55
CA GLN A 180 -3.44 22.95 20.07
C GLN A 180 -2.51 24.06 19.51
N SER A 181 -1.37 23.66 18.97
CA SER A 181 -0.41 24.52 18.31
C SER A 181 -0.55 24.35 16.80
N LYS A 182 -0.69 25.46 16.08
CA LYS A 182 -0.61 25.46 14.60
C LYS A 182 0.83 25.32 14.10
N LYS A 183 1.79 25.29 15.03
CA LYS A 183 3.20 25.16 14.71
C LYS A 183 3.65 23.70 14.74
N ARG A 184 4.80 23.43 14.17
CA ARG A 184 5.40 22.09 14.06
C ARG A 184 5.67 21.49 15.43
N VAL A 185 5.23 20.25 15.64
CA VAL A 185 5.63 19.43 16.78
C VAL A 185 6.57 18.31 16.33
N TYR A 186 7.76 18.29 16.92
CA TYR A 186 8.70 17.18 16.77
C TYR A 186 8.39 16.14 17.84
N VAL A 187 7.65 15.09 17.48
CA VAL A 187 7.36 13.97 18.36
C VAL A 187 8.54 13.00 18.28
N HIS A 188 9.34 12.96 19.36
CA HIS A 188 10.52 12.10 19.45
C HIS A 188 10.23 10.92 20.36
N LEU A 189 10.40 9.71 19.84
CA LEU A 189 10.25 8.48 20.61
C LEU A 189 11.61 8.08 21.19
N GLY A 190 11.69 7.98 22.52
CA GLY A 190 12.91 7.58 23.22
C GLY A 190 13.43 6.23 22.73
N GLU A 191 14.74 6.02 22.81
CA GLU A 191 15.42 4.80 22.35
C GLU A 191 14.83 3.57 23.04
N ASP A 192 14.49 2.56 22.27
CA ASP A 192 13.92 1.28 22.72
C ASP A 192 12.65 1.38 23.59
N THR A 193 12.00 2.56 23.63
CA THR A 193 10.77 2.73 24.41
C THR A 193 9.53 2.31 23.63
N THR A 194 8.52 1.87 24.37
CA THR A 194 7.16 1.70 23.86
C THR A 194 6.25 2.75 24.49
N ASN A 195 5.67 3.61 23.67
CA ASN A 195 4.75 4.65 24.09
C ASN A 195 3.33 4.26 23.67
N ARG A 196 2.34 4.38 24.57
CA ARG A 196 0.95 3.98 24.35
C ARG A 196 0.02 5.15 24.54
N LEU A 197 -0.87 5.38 23.60
CA LEU A 197 -1.87 6.44 23.64
C LEU A 197 -3.24 5.86 23.33
N THR A 198 -4.18 6.05 24.25
CA THR A 198 -5.57 5.60 24.08
C THR A 198 -6.52 6.73 24.47
N ASP A 199 -7.49 7.04 23.62
CA ASP A 199 -8.58 7.96 23.95
C ASP A 199 -9.87 7.21 24.36
N CYS A 200 -10.90 7.95 24.73
CA CYS A 200 -12.22 7.40 25.05
C CYS A 200 -13.23 7.58 23.92
N PRO A 201 -14.29 6.75 23.88
CA PRO A 201 -15.33 6.85 22.85
C PRO A 201 -16.12 8.15 22.87
N ASN A 202 -16.29 8.77 24.03
CA ASN A 202 -17.08 9.97 24.22
C ASN A 202 -16.25 11.04 24.91
N TYR A 203 -15.91 12.09 24.18
CA TYR A 203 -15.19 13.21 24.74
C TYR A 203 -16.10 14.07 25.59
N ILE A 204 -15.63 14.43 26.79
CA ILE A 204 -16.31 15.37 27.67
C ILE A 204 -15.75 16.78 27.50
N ASP A 205 -16.44 17.78 28.04
CA ASP A 205 -15.93 19.15 28.09
C ASP A 205 -14.64 19.20 28.87
N ASP A 206 -13.63 19.85 28.29
CA ASP A 206 -12.33 20.03 28.87
C ASP A 206 -12.25 21.40 29.56
N HIS A 207 -12.06 21.40 30.86
CA HIS A 207 -12.04 22.63 31.67
C HIS A 207 -10.78 23.46 31.51
N TYR A 208 -9.74 22.91 30.83
CA TYR A 208 -8.49 23.60 30.62
C TYR A 208 -8.37 24.08 29.18
N THR A 209 -8.88 25.26 28.93
CA THR A 209 -8.62 26.02 27.70
C THR A 209 -7.79 27.23 28.02
N VAL A 210 -6.87 27.62 27.15
CA VAL A 210 -6.21 28.92 27.22
C VAL A 210 -7.27 30.00 27.04
N ALA A 211 -7.22 31.08 27.83
CA ALA A 211 -8.18 32.17 27.74
C ALA A 211 -8.29 32.69 26.29
N GLY A 212 -9.44 32.55 25.69
CA GLY A 212 -9.70 32.91 24.28
C GLY A 212 -9.74 31.76 23.29
N ALA A 213 -9.35 30.56 23.65
CA ALA A 213 -9.53 29.38 22.80
C ALA A 213 -11.01 28.99 22.77
N VAL A 214 -11.59 28.99 21.56
CA VAL A 214 -12.97 28.58 21.30
C VAL A 214 -12.96 27.50 20.22
N ASN A 215 -13.77 26.45 20.41
CA ASN A 215 -13.95 25.38 19.43
C ASN A 215 -12.66 24.60 19.11
N GLU A 216 -11.92 24.19 20.13
CA GLU A 216 -10.73 23.35 19.94
C GLU A 216 -11.08 22.03 19.27
N ASP A 217 -10.33 21.70 18.23
CA ASP A 217 -10.44 20.41 17.58
C ASP A 217 -9.89 19.28 18.46
N ARG A 218 -10.59 18.15 18.45
CA ARG A 218 -10.24 16.93 19.20
C ARG A 218 -10.69 15.74 18.38
N LYS A 219 -9.80 15.22 17.51
CA LYS A 219 -10.21 14.28 16.45
C LYS A 219 -9.56 12.89 16.56
N GLY A 220 -8.70 12.66 17.54
CA GLY A 220 -7.99 11.39 17.69
C GLY A 220 -7.22 11.26 19.00
N ALA A 221 -6.67 10.08 19.27
CA ALA A 221 -5.91 9.80 20.48
C ALA A 221 -4.61 10.63 20.54
N LEU A 222 -3.93 10.79 19.41
CA LEU A 222 -2.90 11.82 19.18
C LEU A 222 -3.44 12.80 18.16
N PHE A 223 -3.66 14.03 18.58
CA PHE A 223 -4.12 15.11 17.71
C PHE A 223 -3.15 16.29 17.69
N ALA A 224 -2.90 16.87 16.53
CA ALA A 224 -2.18 18.12 16.35
C ALA A 224 -2.85 19.04 15.33
N GLU A 225 -2.99 20.33 15.68
CA GLU A 225 -3.43 21.38 14.75
C GLU A 225 -2.39 21.70 13.67
N GLY A 226 -1.10 21.58 14.00
CA GLY A 226 0.03 21.83 13.12
C GLY A 226 0.74 20.55 12.69
N ASN A 227 1.85 20.71 12.01
CA ASN A 227 2.63 19.61 11.43
C ASN A 227 3.20 18.67 12.49
N ILE A 228 3.18 17.36 12.22
CA ILE A 228 3.83 16.33 13.04
C ILE A 228 5.08 15.83 12.33
N ILE A 229 6.24 15.89 13.02
CA ILE A 229 7.46 15.18 12.62
C ILE A 229 7.73 14.10 13.65
N LEU A 230 7.67 12.84 13.23
CA LEU A 230 7.89 11.69 14.09
C LEU A 230 9.29 11.13 13.90
N SER A 231 10.04 11.00 14.99
CA SER A 231 11.46 10.63 15.00
C SER A 231 11.83 9.74 16.18
N GLY A 232 13.07 9.26 16.24
CA GLY A 232 13.60 8.36 17.26
C GLY A 232 13.58 6.89 16.86
N HIS A 233 13.89 5.99 17.81
CA HIS A 233 13.97 4.54 17.58
C HIS A 233 13.04 3.75 18.52
N GLY A 234 12.00 4.39 19.02
CA GLY A 234 10.96 3.78 19.84
C GLY A 234 9.73 3.35 19.03
N ALA A 235 8.76 2.81 19.75
CA ALA A 235 7.45 2.47 19.25
C ALA A 235 6.36 3.40 19.80
N LEU A 236 5.39 3.77 18.94
CA LEU A 236 4.18 4.49 19.28
C LEU A 236 2.97 3.60 18.98
N VAL A 237 2.29 3.14 20.01
CA VAL A 237 1.08 2.28 19.92
C VAL A 237 -0.14 3.14 20.22
N VAL A 238 -1.08 3.22 19.29
CA VAL A 238 -2.23 4.13 19.41
C VAL A 238 -3.55 3.39 19.20
N ALA A 239 -4.50 3.69 20.09
CA ALA A 239 -5.89 3.25 19.98
C ALA A 239 -6.82 4.47 19.95
N GLY A 240 -7.48 4.70 18.81
CA GLY A 240 -8.42 5.80 18.59
C GLY A 240 -9.87 5.34 18.69
N ARG A 241 -10.52 5.57 19.82
CA ARG A 241 -11.86 5.06 20.12
C ARG A 241 -13.00 6.04 19.77
N GLN A 242 -12.69 7.32 19.68
CA GLN A 242 -13.68 8.35 19.34
C GLN A 242 -13.77 8.56 17.82
N LYS A 243 -12.64 8.65 17.12
CA LYS A 243 -12.61 8.88 15.66
C LYS A 243 -11.36 8.29 15.01
N HIS A 244 -10.21 8.94 15.10
CA HIS A 244 -8.96 8.52 14.49
C HIS A 244 -7.93 8.13 15.56
N ALA A 245 -6.91 7.35 15.21
CA ALA A 245 -5.84 7.10 16.14
C ALA A 245 -4.83 8.27 16.16
N ILE A 246 -4.25 8.61 15.02
CA ILE A 246 -3.35 9.76 14.84
C ILE A 246 -3.97 10.72 13.83
N VAL A 247 -4.00 12.00 14.17
CA VAL A 247 -4.51 13.04 13.28
C VAL A 247 -3.62 14.27 13.33
N THR A 248 -3.35 14.83 12.18
CA THR A 248 -2.84 16.20 12.08
C THR A 248 -3.67 17.01 11.09
N ASP A 249 -3.99 18.26 11.42
CA ASP A 249 -4.58 19.20 10.49
C ASP A 249 -3.51 19.86 9.59
N GLY A 250 -2.22 19.69 9.90
CA GLY A 250 -1.08 19.95 9.03
C GLY A 250 -0.55 18.70 8.34
N CYS A 251 0.74 18.70 8.04
CA CYS A 251 1.44 17.62 7.36
C CYS A 251 2.02 16.61 8.35
N TYR A 252 2.32 15.41 7.85
CA TYR A 252 2.93 14.33 8.61
C TYR A 252 4.23 13.89 7.97
N TYR A 253 5.30 13.86 8.75
CA TYR A 253 6.60 13.38 8.29
C TYR A 253 7.13 12.32 9.26
N GLN A 254 7.33 11.09 8.78
CA GLN A 254 7.90 10.01 9.58
C GLN A 254 9.33 9.72 9.14
N ARG A 255 10.26 9.87 10.07
CA ARG A 255 11.67 9.53 9.87
C ARG A 255 11.89 8.02 10.01
N SER A 256 13.02 7.56 9.48
CA SER A 256 13.47 6.16 9.66
C SER A 256 13.70 5.85 11.16
N GLY A 257 13.55 4.58 11.54
CA GLY A 257 13.73 4.13 12.92
C GLY A 257 12.46 4.07 13.77
N VAL A 258 11.45 4.86 13.44
CA VAL A 258 10.17 4.90 14.15
C VAL A 258 9.31 3.68 13.83
N THR A 259 8.65 3.12 14.85
CA THR A 259 7.57 2.14 14.67
C THR A 259 6.24 2.72 15.14
N VAL A 260 5.26 2.81 14.26
CA VAL A 260 3.88 3.20 14.59
C VAL A 260 2.98 1.98 14.49
N VAL A 261 2.22 1.73 15.56
CA VAL A 261 1.25 0.63 15.64
C VAL A 261 -0.13 1.20 15.96
N VAL A 262 -1.08 1.06 15.05
CA VAL A 262 -2.48 1.40 15.31
C VAL A 262 -3.25 0.11 15.57
N THR A 263 -3.71 -0.04 16.80
CA THR A 263 -4.43 -1.25 17.25
C THR A 263 -5.95 -1.12 17.18
N GLU A 264 -6.45 0.11 17.18
CA GLU A 264 -7.88 0.40 17.13
C GLU A 264 -8.09 1.79 16.51
N SER A 265 -9.09 1.93 15.67
CA SER A 265 -9.57 3.22 15.20
C SER A 265 -11.03 3.14 14.79
N LEU A 266 -11.84 4.13 15.19
CA LEU A 266 -13.26 4.18 14.80
C LEU A 266 -13.44 4.69 13.36
N LYS A 267 -12.48 5.44 12.82
CA LYS A 267 -12.45 5.88 11.40
C LYS A 267 -11.12 5.51 10.74
N ASN A 268 -10.14 6.41 10.75
CA ASN A 268 -8.86 6.18 10.08
C ASN A 268 -7.74 5.93 11.10
N GLY A 269 -6.79 5.10 10.75
CA GLY A 269 -5.61 4.89 11.59
C GLY A 269 -4.78 6.17 11.70
N ILE A 270 -4.18 6.60 10.61
CA ILE A 270 -3.47 7.87 10.48
C ILE A 270 -4.27 8.75 9.52
N HIS A 271 -4.65 9.96 9.93
CA HIS A 271 -5.33 10.92 9.08
C HIS A 271 -4.54 12.22 9.01
N VAL A 272 -4.14 12.62 7.82
CA VAL A 272 -3.37 13.83 7.52
C VAL A 272 -4.21 14.72 6.62
N LYS A 273 -4.48 15.96 7.04
CA LYS A 273 -5.13 16.92 6.16
C LYS A 273 -4.15 17.47 5.13
N GLY A 274 -2.95 17.85 5.60
CA GLY A 274 -1.94 18.43 4.74
C GLY A 274 -2.17 19.89 4.40
N ASP A 275 -1.36 20.42 3.49
CA ASP A 275 -1.45 21.77 2.95
C ASP A 275 -1.97 21.70 1.50
N SER A 276 -3.08 22.41 1.25
CA SER A 276 -3.72 22.43 -0.07
C SER A 276 -3.05 23.35 -1.08
N ASP A 277 -2.21 24.27 -0.62
CA ASP A 277 -1.59 25.26 -1.51
C ASP A 277 -0.52 24.63 -2.41
N ASP A 278 0.13 23.57 -1.92
CA ASP A 278 1.16 22.85 -2.67
C ASP A 278 1.00 21.31 -2.66
N ASN A 279 -0.16 20.81 -2.23
CA ASN A 279 -0.48 19.38 -2.07
C ASN A 279 0.42 18.62 -1.07
N THR A 280 1.00 19.30 -0.09
CA THR A 280 1.82 18.67 0.93
C THR A 280 0.97 17.87 1.90
N GLY A 281 1.33 16.61 2.10
CA GLY A 281 0.55 15.71 2.95
C GLY A 281 1.41 14.85 3.88
N ALA A 282 1.54 13.57 3.55
CA ALA A 282 2.24 12.59 4.36
C ALA A 282 3.52 12.10 3.67
N VAL A 283 4.63 12.12 4.40
CA VAL A 283 5.93 11.61 3.95
C VAL A 283 6.41 10.53 4.91
N PHE A 284 6.79 9.38 4.35
CA PHE A 284 7.38 8.25 5.08
C PHE A 284 8.78 7.99 4.55
N GLU A 285 9.81 8.46 5.28
CA GLU A 285 11.21 8.19 4.94
C GLU A 285 11.62 6.75 5.27
N GLY A 286 10.96 6.15 6.27
CA GLY A 286 11.27 4.80 6.69
C GLY A 286 10.54 4.40 7.96
N GLY A 287 11.12 3.44 8.69
CA GLY A 287 10.52 2.88 9.89
C GLY A 287 9.44 1.83 9.59
N ALA A 288 8.51 1.65 10.51
CA ALA A 288 7.43 0.67 10.35
C ALA A 288 6.06 1.29 10.66
N ILE A 289 5.08 0.92 9.84
CA ILE A 289 3.66 1.21 10.03
C ILE A 289 2.93 -0.13 10.14
N VAL A 290 2.33 -0.39 11.28
CA VAL A 290 1.51 -1.58 11.52
C VAL A 290 0.10 -1.13 11.89
N VAL A 291 -0.89 -1.48 11.08
CA VAL A 291 -2.28 -1.08 11.30
C VAL A 291 -3.20 -2.29 11.14
N ASP A 292 -4.06 -2.50 12.11
CA ASP A 292 -5.14 -3.50 12.03
C ASP A 292 -6.44 -2.84 12.51
N ILE A 293 -7.31 -2.48 11.57
CA ILE A 293 -8.56 -1.77 11.87
C ILE A 293 -9.77 -2.41 11.16
N ALA A 294 -10.90 -2.43 11.87
CA ALA A 294 -12.16 -2.99 11.40
C ALA A 294 -13.25 -1.93 11.18
N SER A 295 -12.91 -0.64 11.26
CA SER A 295 -13.87 0.45 11.15
C SER A 295 -14.51 0.53 9.77
N THR A 296 -15.83 0.74 9.73
CA THR A 296 -16.59 0.94 8.50
C THR A 296 -15.97 2.08 7.67
N ALA A 297 -15.67 1.81 6.42
CA ALA A 297 -14.99 2.72 5.50
C ALA A 297 -13.67 3.32 6.06
N GLY A 298 -13.06 2.68 7.06
CA GLY A 298 -11.81 3.13 7.67
C GLY A 298 -10.61 3.00 6.74
N LYS A 299 -9.76 4.02 6.69
CA LYS A 299 -8.50 3.98 5.96
C LYS A 299 -7.36 3.84 6.96
N ALA A 300 -6.44 2.88 6.71
CA ALA A 300 -5.32 2.73 7.63
C ALA A 300 -4.42 3.97 7.62
N VAL A 301 -4.06 4.45 6.43
CA VAL A 301 -3.43 5.75 6.22
C VAL A 301 -4.29 6.53 5.23
N LYS A 302 -4.83 7.66 5.67
CA LYS A 302 -5.54 8.62 4.82
C LYS A 302 -4.81 9.95 4.82
N CYS A 303 -4.59 10.49 3.63
CA CYS A 303 -4.13 11.85 3.43
C CYS A 303 -5.09 12.59 2.51
N ASP A 304 -5.42 13.85 2.83
CA ASP A 304 -6.24 14.67 1.95
C ASP A 304 -5.40 15.27 0.81
N MET A 305 -4.06 15.27 0.96
CA MET A 305 -3.06 15.66 -0.03
C MET A 305 -2.19 14.47 -0.44
N ASP A 306 -1.02 14.70 -1.01
CA ASP A 306 -0.12 13.67 -1.51
C ASP A 306 0.42 12.75 -0.38
N ILE A 307 0.58 11.47 -0.73
CA ILE A 307 1.35 10.50 0.07
C ILE A 307 2.65 10.18 -0.68
N VAL A 308 3.78 10.34 0.01
CA VAL A 308 5.10 9.96 -0.50
C VAL A 308 5.73 8.95 0.43
N VAL A 309 6.12 7.80 -0.12
CA VAL A 309 6.83 6.75 0.61
C VAL A 309 8.21 6.56 0.00
N ASN A 310 9.25 7.01 0.70
CA ASN A 310 10.64 6.85 0.29
C ASN A 310 11.22 5.50 0.78
N GLY A 311 10.65 4.96 1.86
CA GLY A 311 11.08 3.68 2.42
C GLY A 311 10.18 3.21 3.57
N GLY A 312 10.64 2.17 4.26
CA GLY A 312 9.95 1.62 5.43
C GLY A 312 9.19 0.33 5.17
N LYS A 313 8.54 -0.16 6.22
CA LYS A 313 7.75 -1.39 6.19
C LYS A 313 6.31 -1.10 6.58
N PHE A 314 5.39 -1.47 5.73
CA PHE A 314 3.96 -1.30 5.91
C PHE A 314 3.28 -2.68 6.04
N ASP A 315 2.80 -3.03 7.21
CA ASP A 315 1.97 -4.23 7.47
C ASP A 315 0.58 -3.76 7.87
N ILE A 316 -0.34 -3.75 6.91
CA ILE A 316 -1.62 -3.07 7.06
C ILE A 316 -2.77 -4.03 6.76
N LYS A 317 -3.73 -4.07 7.69
CA LYS A 317 -4.98 -4.79 7.55
C LYS A 317 -6.17 -3.88 7.77
N THR A 318 -7.12 -3.91 6.85
CA THR A 318 -8.43 -3.27 6.99
C THR A 318 -9.53 -4.30 6.74
N SER A 319 -10.51 -4.39 7.63
CA SER A 319 -11.63 -5.34 7.49
C SER A 319 -13.01 -4.68 7.50
N GLY A 320 -13.06 -3.35 7.59
CA GLY A 320 -14.30 -2.58 7.55
C GLY A 320 -15.00 -2.64 6.19
N ASN A 321 -16.31 -2.75 6.21
CA ASN A 321 -17.13 -2.70 4.99
C ASN A 321 -17.23 -1.27 4.46
N ALA A 322 -17.47 -1.14 3.16
CA ALA A 322 -17.87 0.12 2.57
C ALA A 322 -19.25 0.56 3.09
N THR A 323 -19.53 1.84 2.98
CA THR A 323 -20.80 2.46 3.35
C THR A 323 -21.16 3.59 2.39
N TYR A 324 -22.40 4.01 2.40
CA TYR A 324 -22.80 5.26 1.76
C TYR A 324 -22.37 6.45 2.61
N ASP A 325 -21.70 7.39 2.00
CA ASP A 325 -21.33 8.67 2.60
C ASP A 325 -22.31 9.74 2.16
N SER A 326 -23.11 10.24 3.12
CA SER A 326 -24.15 11.22 2.83
C SER A 326 -23.63 12.63 2.57
N GLU A 327 -22.41 12.94 3.00
CA GLU A 327 -21.77 14.24 2.78
C GLU A 327 -21.25 14.31 1.33
N GLU A 328 -20.62 13.25 0.88
CA GLU A 328 -20.09 13.12 -0.49
C GLU A 328 -21.15 12.62 -1.50
N GLN A 329 -22.29 12.14 -1.03
CA GLN A 329 -23.33 11.48 -1.82
C GLN A 329 -22.79 10.32 -2.67
N ASP A 330 -21.83 9.59 -2.14
CA ASP A 330 -21.13 8.50 -2.80
C ASP A 330 -20.83 7.35 -1.83
N THR A 331 -20.22 6.29 -2.33
CA THR A 331 -19.73 5.17 -1.52
C THR A 331 -18.34 5.48 -0.97
N SER A 332 -18.12 5.18 0.30
CA SER A 332 -16.80 5.23 0.95
C SER A 332 -16.40 3.83 1.39
N ALA A 333 -15.17 3.41 1.08
CA ALA A 333 -14.68 2.08 1.37
C ALA A 333 -13.42 2.09 2.24
N ALA A 334 -13.17 0.98 2.93
CA ALA A 334 -11.90 0.78 3.62
C ALA A 334 -10.73 0.72 2.61
N SER A 335 -9.58 1.24 2.99
CA SER A 335 -8.36 1.20 2.17
C SER A 335 -7.12 1.12 3.05
N CYS A 336 -6.10 0.39 2.60
CA CYS A 336 -4.83 0.40 3.34
C CYS A 336 -4.13 1.77 3.19
N LEU A 337 -3.99 2.26 1.96
CA LEU A 337 -3.52 3.63 1.69
C LEU A 337 -4.57 4.38 0.87
N LYS A 338 -4.87 5.60 1.26
CA LYS A 338 -5.79 6.50 0.54
C LYS A 338 -5.24 7.92 0.50
N SER A 339 -5.07 8.46 -0.71
CA SER A 339 -4.87 9.89 -0.94
C SER A 339 -6.05 10.48 -1.72
N ASN A 340 -6.44 11.72 -1.39
CA ASN A 340 -7.39 12.48 -2.19
C ASN A 340 -6.70 13.17 -3.39
N THR A 341 -5.37 13.12 -3.47
CA THR A 341 -4.55 13.57 -4.58
C THR A 341 -3.65 12.43 -5.07
N ASN A 342 -2.35 12.51 -5.00
CA ASN A 342 -1.44 11.55 -5.59
C ASN A 342 -0.78 10.65 -4.55
N ILE A 343 -0.30 9.48 -5.01
CA ILE A 343 0.53 8.57 -4.22
C ILE A 343 1.82 8.28 -4.98
N TYR A 344 2.95 8.42 -4.30
CA TYR A 344 4.29 8.15 -4.83
C TYR A 344 5.00 7.13 -3.95
N ILE A 345 5.33 5.98 -4.53
CA ILE A 345 6.07 4.90 -3.86
C ILE A 345 7.46 4.85 -4.48
N ASN A 346 8.44 5.45 -3.79
CA ASN A 346 9.85 5.47 -4.20
C ASN A 346 10.62 4.27 -3.66
N GLY A 347 10.07 3.59 -2.65
CA GLY A 347 10.69 2.42 -2.02
C GLY A 347 9.80 1.84 -0.93
N GLY A 348 10.36 0.89 -0.16
CA GLY A 348 9.67 0.27 0.96
C GLY A 348 9.14 -1.14 0.67
N VAL A 349 8.63 -1.76 1.73
CA VAL A 349 8.03 -3.11 1.69
C VAL A 349 6.61 -3.04 2.23
N PHE A 350 5.65 -3.42 1.41
CA PHE A 350 4.23 -3.33 1.71
C PHE A 350 3.60 -4.71 1.75
N ASN A 351 2.91 -5.02 2.84
CA ASN A 351 2.01 -6.15 3.01
C ASN A 351 0.62 -5.58 3.36
N LEU A 352 -0.23 -5.47 2.35
CA LEU A 352 -1.51 -4.78 2.45
C LEU A 352 -2.66 -5.78 2.27
N SER A 353 -3.60 -5.78 3.21
CA SER A 353 -4.77 -6.65 3.17
C SER A 353 -6.05 -5.86 3.43
N SER A 354 -7.06 -6.02 2.56
CA SER A 354 -8.39 -5.43 2.77
C SER A 354 -9.47 -6.48 2.54
N SER A 355 -10.23 -6.81 3.59
CA SER A 355 -11.19 -7.92 3.55
C SER A 355 -12.67 -7.48 3.60
N GLY A 356 -12.96 -6.22 3.87
CA GLY A 356 -14.31 -5.69 3.84
C GLY A 356 -14.89 -5.54 2.44
N THR A 357 -16.22 -5.46 2.33
CA THR A 357 -16.87 -5.20 1.03
C THR A 357 -16.43 -3.87 0.45
N GLY A 358 -16.11 -3.85 -0.84
CA GLY A 358 -15.62 -2.66 -1.55
C GLY A 358 -14.20 -2.23 -1.17
N GLY A 359 -13.50 -3.04 -0.35
CA GLY A 359 -12.18 -2.70 0.19
C GLY A 359 -11.10 -2.54 -0.87
N LYS A 360 -10.11 -1.68 -0.59
CA LYS A 360 -9.03 -1.36 -1.52
C LYS A 360 -7.66 -1.52 -0.85
N GLY A 361 -6.67 -2.00 -1.60
CA GLY A 361 -5.28 -1.95 -1.16
C GLY A 361 -4.76 -0.52 -1.18
N ILE A 362 -4.59 0.06 -2.35
CA ILE A 362 -4.13 1.44 -2.57
C ILE A 362 -5.16 2.19 -3.41
N SER A 363 -5.51 3.41 -3.01
CA SER A 363 -6.47 4.25 -3.73
C SER A 363 -5.99 5.71 -3.77
N ALA A 364 -5.85 6.26 -4.98
CA ALA A 364 -5.57 7.66 -5.22
C ALA A 364 -6.73 8.29 -6.02
N ASP A 365 -7.15 9.52 -5.66
CA ASP A 365 -8.09 10.27 -6.49
C ASP A 365 -7.36 11.07 -7.60
N GLY A 366 -6.04 11.21 -7.48
CA GLY A 366 -5.13 11.67 -8.53
C GLY A 366 -4.33 10.53 -9.13
N ASN A 367 -3.04 10.76 -9.34
CA ASN A 367 -2.11 9.82 -9.94
C ASN A 367 -1.47 8.87 -8.91
N LEU A 368 -1.03 7.73 -9.38
CA LEU A 368 -0.21 6.80 -8.61
C LEU A 368 1.07 6.48 -9.39
N GLU A 369 2.21 6.60 -8.71
CA GLU A 369 3.51 6.30 -9.29
C GLU A 369 4.28 5.34 -8.37
N VAL A 370 4.77 4.24 -8.94
CA VAL A 370 5.65 3.28 -8.25
C VAL A 370 7.01 3.29 -8.93
N ASN A 371 8.01 3.84 -8.23
CA ASN A 371 9.38 3.93 -8.73
C ASN A 371 10.21 2.72 -8.31
N SER A 372 9.95 2.17 -7.13
CA SER A 372 10.66 1.02 -6.58
C SER A 372 9.86 0.41 -5.41
N GLY A 373 10.43 -0.60 -4.76
CA GLY A 373 9.85 -1.25 -3.59
C GLY A 373 9.25 -2.62 -3.89
N THR A 374 8.77 -3.27 -2.83
CA THR A 374 8.05 -4.55 -2.90
C THR A 374 6.63 -4.36 -2.37
N VAL A 375 5.63 -4.56 -3.21
CA VAL A 375 4.24 -4.31 -2.88
C VAL A 375 3.44 -5.61 -3.01
N SER A 376 2.94 -6.12 -1.90
CA SER A 376 2.02 -7.26 -1.85
C SER A 376 0.64 -6.78 -1.40
N ILE A 377 -0.38 -7.02 -2.21
CA ILE A 377 -1.76 -6.61 -1.93
C ILE A 377 -2.68 -7.81 -2.04
N THR A 378 -3.56 -7.96 -1.04
CA THR A 378 -4.65 -8.94 -1.09
C THR A 378 -5.96 -8.28 -0.71
N THR A 379 -6.97 -8.35 -1.60
CA THR A 379 -8.34 -7.93 -1.29
C THR A 379 -9.30 -9.11 -1.47
N THR A 380 -10.17 -9.33 -0.50
CA THR A 380 -11.02 -10.55 -0.46
C THR A 380 -12.52 -10.26 -0.33
N GLY A 381 -12.91 -9.00 -0.04
CA GLY A 381 -14.31 -8.60 0.08
C GLY A 381 -15.04 -8.62 -1.26
N GLY A 382 -16.36 -8.73 -1.22
CA GLY A 382 -17.22 -8.58 -2.40
C GLY A 382 -17.57 -7.12 -2.66
N GLN A 383 -18.41 -6.88 -3.68
CA GLN A 383 -18.93 -5.55 -3.98
C GLN A 383 -19.89 -5.07 -2.88
N TYR A 384 -19.75 -3.83 -2.44
CA TYR A 384 -20.76 -3.09 -1.71
C TYR A 384 -21.72 -2.42 -2.69
N ARG A 385 -23.00 -2.54 -2.46
CA ARG A 385 -24.06 -1.91 -3.30
C ARG A 385 -25.02 -1.12 -2.44
N TYR A 386 -25.04 0.19 -2.60
CA TYR A 386 -26.05 1.09 -2.01
C TYR A 386 -27.27 1.22 -2.94
N SER A 387 -27.02 1.38 -4.24
CA SER A 387 -28.05 1.43 -5.28
C SER A 387 -27.48 0.80 -6.58
N ASN A 388 -28.28 0.78 -7.64
CA ASN A 388 -27.79 0.27 -8.93
C ASN A 388 -26.69 1.13 -9.54
N SER A 389 -26.60 2.40 -9.20
CA SER A 389 -25.60 3.35 -9.71
C SER A 389 -24.50 3.70 -8.70
N LEU A 390 -24.66 3.32 -7.43
CA LEU A 390 -23.71 3.61 -6.36
C LEU A 390 -23.20 2.31 -5.75
N THR A 391 -22.05 1.88 -6.24
CA THR A 391 -21.38 0.65 -5.82
C THR A 391 -19.92 0.92 -5.50
N SER A 392 -19.33 0.09 -4.66
CA SER A 392 -17.89 0.05 -4.43
C SER A 392 -17.42 -1.38 -4.56
N SER A 393 -16.55 -1.65 -5.52
CA SER A 393 -15.97 -2.98 -5.73
C SER A 393 -14.56 -3.06 -5.13
N PRO A 394 -14.12 -4.24 -4.71
CA PRO A 394 -12.76 -4.42 -4.22
C PRO A 394 -11.75 -4.17 -5.34
N LYS A 395 -10.64 -3.51 -5.01
CA LYS A 395 -9.55 -3.22 -5.93
C LYS A 395 -8.21 -3.49 -5.24
N GLY A 396 -7.25 -4.02 -5.98
CA GLY A 396 -5.88 -4.03 -5.51
C GLY A 396 -5.30 -2.61 -5.47
N ILE A 397 -5.18 -2.01 -6.63
CA ILE A 397 -4.76 -0.61 -6.83
C ILE A 397 -5.83 0.10 -7.66
N ARG A 398 -6.17 1.33 -7.27
CA ARG A 398 -7.06 2.20 -8.04
C ARG A 398 -6.53 3.64 -8.06
N ALA A 399 -6.57 4.26 -9.24
CA ALA A 399 -6.36 5.70 -9.41
C ALA A 399 -7.42 6.31 -10.32
N ASP A 400 -7.91 7.52 -9.99
CA ASP A 400 -8.76 8.27 -10.92
C ASP A 400 -7.94 8.98 -12.00
N GLY A 401 -6.66 9.24 -11.72
CA GLY A 401 -5.65 9.69 -12.67
C GLY A 401 -4.83 8.55 -13.26
N ASP A 402 -3.62 8.88 -13.69
CA ASP A 402 -2.69 7.94 -14.31
C ASP A 402 -2.04 7.01 -13.27
N ILE A 403 -1.75 5.78 -13.68
CA ILE A 403 -0.88 4.86 -12.94
C ILE A 403 0.40 4.67 -13.74
N THR A 404 1.55 4.88 -13.10
CA THR A 404 2.86 4.66 -13.71
C THR A 404 3.70 3.73 -12.85
N ILE A 405 4.14 2.61 -13.42
CA ILE A 405 5.04 1.65 -12.79
C ILE A 405 6.41 1.79 -13.46
N ASN A 406 7.34 2.44 -12.78
CA ASN A 406 8.71 2.64 -13.25
C ASN A 406 9.64 1.49 -12.83
N GLY A 407 9.30 0.80 -11.74
CA GLY A 407 10.10 -0.29 -11.21
C GLY A 407 9.44 -0.98 -10.01
N GLY A 408 10.23 -1.79 -9.29
CA GLY A 408 9.76 -2.53 -8.12
C GLY A 408 9.18 -3.90 -8.45
N SER A 409 8.65 -4.56 -7.43
CA SER A 409 7.98 -5.87 -7.52
C SER A 409 6.58 -5.76 -6.93
N LEU A 410 5.57 -5.94 -7.76
CA LEU A 410 4.16 -5.86 -7.39
C LEU A 410 3.51 -7.24 -7.48
N ASN A 411 2.85 -7.67 -6.41
CA ASN A 411 2.07 -8.90 -6.37
C ASN A 411 0.67 -8.58 -5.83
N ILE A 412 -0.33 -8.63 -6.69
CA ILE A 412 -1.69 -8.19 -6.41
C ILE A 412 -2.65 -9.37 -6.57
N SER A 413 -3.47 -9.62 -5.56
CA SER A 413 -4.50 -10.66 -5.55
C SER A 413 -5.84 -10.09 -5.12
N VAL A 414 -6.82 -10.10 -6.01
CA VAL A 414 -8.19 -9.66 -5.74
C VAL A 414 -9.12 -10.86 -5.93
N THR A 415 -9.52 -11.46 -4.81
CA THR A 415 -10.27 -12.73 -4.81
C THR A 415 -11.76 -12.56 -4.50
N GLY A 416 -12.23 -11.34 -4.29
CA GLY A 416 -13.65 -11.05 -4.11
C GLY A 416 -14.45 -11.41 -5.36
N VAL A 417 -15.46 -12.27 -5.21
CA VAL A 417 -16.28 -12.78 -6.33
C VAL A 417 -17.40 -11.78 -6.62
N SER A 418 -17.10 -10.72 -7.37
CA SER A 418 -18.09 -9.72 -7.78
C SER A 418 -17.60 -8.92 -8.98
N GLU A 419 -18.54 -8.38 -9.75
CA GLU A 419 -18.28 -7.39 -10.81
C GLU A 419 -17.46 -6.21 -10.27
N GLY A 420 -16.47 -5.76 -11.02
CA GLY A 420 -15.55 -4.69 -10.65
C GLY A 420 -14.47 -5.12 -9.63
N SER A 421 -14.31 -6.42 -9.34
CA SER A 421 -13.21 -6.93 -8.49
C SER A 421 -11.91 -7.03 -9.29
N GLU A 422 -11.32 -5.87 -9.56
CA GLU A 422 -10.18 -5.72 -10.45
C GLU A 422 -8.85 -5.61 -9.70
N GLY A 423 -7.79 -6.06 -10.39
CA GLY A 423 -6.46 -6.02 -9.82
C GLY A 423 -5.87 -4.61 -9.77
N MET A 424 -5.76 -3.96 -10.93
CA MET A 424 -5.25 -2.61 -11.10
C MET A 424 -6.16 -1.83 -12.04
N GLU A 425 -6.73 -0.73 -11.56
CA GLU A 425 -7.64 0.12 -12.31
C GLU A 425 -7.12 1.56 -12.37
N SER A 426 -6.92 2.08 -13.60
CA SER A 426 -6.73 3.51 -13.86
C SER A 426 -7.92 4.05 -14.65
N LYS A 427 -8.53 5.14 -14.19
CA LYS A 427 -9.56 5.82 -15.00
C LYS A 427 -8.97 6.64 -16.16
N ALA A 428 -7.65 6.70 -16.25
CA ALA A 428 -6.93 7.41 -17.29
C ALA A 428 -5.90 6.51 -17.99
N ILE A 429 -4.62 6.73 -17.82
CA ILE A 429 -3.54 6.02 -18.53
C ILE A 429 -2.79 5.12 -17.56
N LEU A 430 -2.55 3.89 -17.95
CA LEU A 430 -1.68 2.96 -17.24
C LEU A 430 -0.39 2.75 -18.05
N THR A 431 0.75 3.02 -17.41
CA THR A 431 2.07 2.91 -18.05
C THR A 431 3.00 2.01 -17.25
N PHE A 432 3.59 1.01 -17.90
CA PHE A 432 4.67 0.16 -17.36
C PHE A 432 5.97 0.52 -18.06
N ASN A 433 6.91 1.09 -17.30
CA ASN A 433 8.25 1.41 -17.80
C ASN A 433 9.29 0.36 -17.34
N GLY A 434 9.00 -0.37 -16.26
CA GLY A 434 9.90 -1.37 -15.69
C GLY A 434 9.26 -2.18 -14.56
N GLY A 435 10.07 -2.95 -13.85
CA GLY A 435 9.65 -3.77 -12.71
C GLY A 435 8.98 -5.09 -13.11
N ASP A 436 8.61 -5.85 -12.08
CA ASP A 436 7.92 -7.13 -12.20
C ASP A 436 6.53 -7.02 -11.54
N THR A 437 5.47 -7.16 -12.32
CA THR A 437 4.09 -7.03 -11.87
C THR A 437 3.32 -8.33 -12.12
N ILE A 438 2.79 -8.91 -11.05
CA ILE A 438 1.93 -10.10 -11.08
C ILE A 438 0.58 -9.73 -10.50
N ILE A 439 -0.48 -9.89 -11.28
CA ILE A 439 -1.84 -9.56 -10.90
C ILE A 439 -2.75 -10.75 -11.13
N LYS A 440 -3.54 -11.09 -10.12
CA LYS A 440 -4.63 -12.06 -10.22
C LYS A 440 -5.91 -11.44 -9.68
N ALA A 441 -6.96 -11.45 -10.48
CA ALA A 441 -8.24 -10.87 -10.11
C ALA A 441 -9.42 -11.78 -10.48
N TYR A 442 -10.59 -11.47 -9.92
CA TYR A 442 -11.83 -12.13 -10.32
C TYR A 442 -12.37 -11.52 -11.61
N ASP A 443 -12.51 -10.20 -11.64
CA ASP A 443 -12.86 -9.41 -12.82
C ASP A 443 -11.59 -9.04 -13.59
N ASP A 444 -11.50 -7.93 -14.29
CA ASP A 444 -10.28 -7.59 -15.02
C ASP A 444 -9.04 -7.57 -14.13
N ALA A 445 -7.98 -8.23 -14.57
CA ALA A 445 -6.75 -8.12 -13.80
C ALA A 445 -6.13 -6.73 -13.95
N ILE A 446 -6.17 -6.16 -15.16
CA ILE A 446 -5.79 -4.77 -15.47
C ILE A 446 -6.90 -4.11 -16.26
N ASN A 447 -7.32 -2.90 -15.85
CA ASN A 447 -8.29 -2.07 -16.56
C ASN A 447 -7.77 -0.64 -16.68
N ALA A 448 -7.81 -0.06 -17.88
CA ALA A 448 -7.45 1.34 -18.12
C ALA A 448 -8.50 2.07 -18.97
N GLY A 449 -8.97 3.21 -18.46
CA GLY A 449 -10.05 3.96 -19.12
C GLY A 449 -9.64 4.68 -20.41
N LYS A 450 -8.35 4.94 -20.65
CA LYS A 450 -7.90 5.70 -21.84
C LYS A 450 -6.77 5.03 -22.62
N ALA A 451 -5.77 4.48 -21.93
CA ALA A 451 -4.64 3.86 -22.61
C ALA A 451 -3.86 2.93 -21.70
N ILE A 452 -3.24 1.91 -22.28
CA ILE A 452 -2.19 1.10 -21.68
C ILE A 452 -0.92 1.25 -22.51
N ASN A 453 0.19 1.63 -21.86
CA ASN A 453 1.51 1.72 -22.45
C ASN A 453 2.46 0.73 -21.77
N MET A 454 2.96 -0.26 -22.50
CA MET A 454 3.99 -1.17 -22.02
C MET A 454 5.32 -0.82 -22.69
N ASN A 455 6.19 -0.13 -21.97
CA ASN A 455 7.51 0.31 -22.45
C ASN A 455 8.63 -0.63 -22.04
N GLY A 456 8.46 -1.33 -20.91
CA GLY A 456 9.45 -2.26 -20.37
C GLY A 456 8.94 -3.02 -19.15
N GLY A 457 9.80 -3.82 -18.51
CA GLY A 457 9.42 -4.66 -17.37
C GLY A 457 8.71 -5.95 -17.75
N LYS A 458 8.10 -6.60 -16.76
CA LYS A 458 7.35 -7.85 -16.94
C LYS A 458 5.98 -7.73 -16.27
N VAL A 459 4.92 -8.02 -17.01
CA VAL A 459 3.54 -7.98 -16.52
C VAL A 459 2.85 -9.30 -16.78
N PHE A 460 2.35 -9.91 -15.73
CA PHE A 460 1.45 -11.08 -15.79
C PHE A 460 0.12 -10.70 -15.15
N ALA A 461 -0.93 -10.71 -15.94
CA ALA A 461 -2.28 -10.33 -15.56
C ALA A 461 -3.25 -11.48 -15.83
N GLN A 462 -3.84 -12.05 -14.78
CA GLN A 462 -4.78 -13.17 -14.88
C GLN A 462 -6.12 -12.82 -14.25
N ALA A 463 -7.15 -12.86 -15.06
CA ALA A 463 -8.54 -12.80 -14.64
C ALA A 463 -9.19 -14.18 -14.62
N THR A 464 -10.17 -14.40 -13.73
CA THR A 464 -10.91 -15.66 -13.67
C THR A 464 -12.32 -15.57 -14.24
N ASN A 465 -12.85 -14.37 -14.41
CA ASN A 465 -14.23 -14.14 -14.90
C ASN A 465 -14.33 -13.09 -16.01
N ASN A 466 -13.29 -12.31 -16.27
CA ASN A 466 -13.26 -11.27 -17.28
C ASN A 466 -11.92 -11.25 -18.01
N ASP A 467 -11.46 -10.08 -18.47
CA ASP A 467 -10.26 -9.94 -19.28
C ASP A 467 -8.98 -9.93 -18.43
N GLY A 468 -7.92 -10.57 -18.95
CA GLY A 468 -6.61 -10.44 -18.33
C GLY A 468 -6.13 -8.99 -18.35
N ILE A 469 -6.28 -8.34 -19.47
CA ILE A 469 -5.88 -6.94 -19.73
C ILE A 469 -6.97 -6.30 -20.57
N ASP A 470 -7.62 -5.28 -20.03
CA ASP A 470 -8.64 -4.49 -20.72
C ASP A 470 -8.18 -3.03 -20.90
N SER A 471 -8.17 -2.57 -22.15
CA SER A 471 -7.94 -1.17 -22.48
C SER A 471 -9.16 -0.58 -23.18
N ASN A 472 -9.91 0.24 -22.47
CA ASN A 472 -11.03 1.00 -23.03
C ASN A 472 -10.60 2.14 -23.97
N GLY A 473 -9.38 2.06 -24.50
CA GLY A 473 -8.81 3.04 -25.42
C GLY A 473 -7.65 2.46 -26.21
N THR A 474 -6.45 3.02 -26.10
CA THR A 474 -5.29 2.53 -26.84
C THR A 474 -4.47 1.53 -26.04
N LEU A 475 -3.88 0.54 -26.71
CA LEU A 475 -2.84 -0.30 -26.16
C LEU A 475 -1.59 -0.24 -27.03
N THR A 476 -0.46 0.17 -26.44
CA THR A 476 0.83 0.24 -27.13
C THR A 476 1.86 -0.59 -26.41
N LEU A 477 2.42 -1.60 -27.07
CA LEU A 477 3.53 -2.39 -26.58
C LEU A 477 4.81 -1.96 -27.30
N ASN A 478 5.75 -1.38 -26.56
CA ASN A 478 7.06 -0.93 -27.06
C ASN A 478 8.20 -1.86 -26.62
N GLY A 479 8.03 -2.63 -25.55
CA GLY A 479 9.06 -3.52 -25.01
C GLY A 479 8.57 -4.32 -23.80
N GLY A 480 9.45 -5.13 -23.21
CA GLY A 480 9.14 -5.95 -22.03
C GLY A 480 8.40 -7.25 -22.37
N VAL A 481 7.86 -7.89 -21.32
CA VAL A 481 7.05 -9.12 -21.42
C VAL A 481 5.65 -8.84 -20.86
N PHE A 482 4.63 -9.04 -21.67
CA PHE A 482 3.25 -8.67 -21.39
C PHE A 482 2.33 -9.87 -21.59
N ILE A 483 1.87 -10.48 -20.48
CA ILE A 483 1.09 -11.71 -20.49
C ILE A 483 -0.30 -11.44 -19.89
N GLY A 484 -1.34 -11.61 -20.70
CA GLY A 484 -2.73 -11.50 -20.30
C GLY A 484 -3.45 -12.83 -20.38
N ILE A 485 -4.09 -13.25 -19.30
CA ILE A 485 -4.88 -14.48 -19.21
C ILE A 485 -6.30 -14.08 -18.81
N GLY A 486 -7.21 -14.19 -19.74
CA GLY A 486 -8.63 -13.93 -19.53
C GLY A 486 -9.41 -15.21 -19.23
N SER A 487 -10.69 -15.03 -18.97
CA SER A 487 -11.63 -16.12 -18.79
C SER A 487 -12.02 -16.76 -20.13
N ARG A 488 -13.15 -17.46 -20.16
CA ARG A 488 -13.71 -18.04 -21.39
C ARG A 488 -14.53 -17.01 -22.12
N GLU A 489 -14.95 -17.36 -23.36
CA GLU A 489 -15.88 -16.54 -24.14
C GLU A 489 -16.94 -15.81 -23.28
N PRO A 490 -17.19 -14.51 -23.54
CA PRO A 490 -16.62 -13.74 -24.66
C PRO A 490 -15.24 -13.11 -24.39
N GLU A 491 -14.75 -13.17 -23.16
CA GLU A 491 -13.62 -12.42 -22.64
C GLU A 491 -12.26 -12.92 -23.15
N GLY A 492 -11.27 -12.05 -23.20
CA GLY A 492 -9.95 -12.31 -23.78
C GLY A 492 -8.78 -12.25 -22.82
N GLY A 493 -7.61 -12.74 -23.26
CA GLY A 493 -6.36 -12.48 -22.54
C GLY A 493 -5.95 -11.01 -22.60
N ILE A 494 -6.19 -10.38 -23.76
CA ILE A 494 -5.94 -8.96 -24.01
C ILE A 494 -7.14 -8.44 -24.80
N ASP A 495 -7.89 -7.51 -24.24
CA ASP A 495 -8.96 -6.80 -24.93
C ASP A 495 -8.61 -5.33 -25.18
N VAL A 496 -9.05 -4.80 -26.30
CA VAL A 496 -8.90 -3.40 -26.70
C VAL A 496 -10.12 -3.03 -27.54
N ASP A 497 -10.83 -2.02 -27.16
CA ASP A 497 -12.07 -1.52 -27.79
C ASP A 497 -12.06 -1.50 -29.32
N ASN A 498 -10.90 -1.21 -29.90
CA ASN A 498 -10.76 -1.15 -31.36
C ASN A 498 -9.37 -1.65 -31.79
N SER A 499 -9.35 -2.63 -32.66
CA SER A 499 -8.11 -3.22 -33.20
C SER A 499 -7.15 -2.20 -33.82
N THR A 500 -7.64 -1.06 -34.36
CA THR A 500 -6.76 0.00 -34.88
C THR A 500 -5.96 0.72 -33.78
N LEU A 501 -6.36 0.58 -32.54
CA LEU A 501 -5.76 1.21 -31.34
C LEU A 501 -4.76 0.29 -30.62
N PHE A 502 -4.65 -0.98 -31.04
CA PHE A 502 -3.69 -1.93 -30.48
C PHE A 502 -2.43 -1.98 -31.36
N VAL A 503 -1.33 -1.41 -30.89
CA VAL A 503 -0.07 -1.30 -31.66
C VAL A 503 1.07 -2.01 -30.93
N ILE A 504 1.80 -2.86 -31.66
CA ILE A 504 2.98 -3.56 -31.15
C ILE A 504 4.23 -3.10 -31.92
N ASN A 505 5.14 -2.45 -31.21
CA ASN A 505 6.40 -1.96 -31.75
C ASN A 505 7.60 -2.84 -31.36
N GLY A 506 7.49 -3.62 -30.28
CA GLY A 506 8.54 -4.50 -29.76
C GLY A 506 8.09 -5.25 -28.52
N GLY A 507 8.96 -6.07 -27.93
CA GLY A 507 8.69 -6.87 -26.74
C GLY A 507 8.04 -8.22 -27.03
N VAL A 508 7.61 -8.90 -25.97
CA VAL A 508 6.89 -10.18 -26.04
C VAL A 508 5.48 -9.97 -25.50
N ALA A 509 4.48 -10.33 -26.27
CA ALA A 509 3.09 -10.35 -25.84
C ALA A 509 2.52 -11.77 -25.93
N ILE A 510 1.80 -12.19 -24.89
CA ILE A 510 1.05 -13.46 -24.86
C ILE A 510 -0.34 -13.17 -24.32
N GLY A 511 -1.37 -13.57 -25.06
CA GLY A 511 -2.76 -13.51 -24.62
C GLY A 511 -3.41 -14.89 -24.71
N LEU A 512 -4.09 -15.31 -23.65
CA LEU A 512 -4.87 -16.56 -23.62
C LEU A 512 -6.25 -16.29 -23.05
N GLY A 513 -7.31 -16.64 -23.77
CA GLY A 513 -8.68 -16.43 -23.30
C GLY A 513 -9.70 -16.90 -24.33
N GLY A 514 -10.87 -16.26 -24.35
CA GLY A 514 -11.88 -16.47 -25.38
C GLY A 514 -11.44 -15.99 -26.75
N THR A 515 -12.28 -16.24 -27.78
CA THR A 515 -11.92 -15.95 -29.18
C THR A 515 -12.17 -14.50 -29.59
N MET A 516 -12.80 -13.68 -28.76
CA MET A 516 -13.08 -12.25 -29.02
C MET A 516 -11.93 -11.31 -28.60
N MET A 517 -10.76 -11.86 -28.43
CA MET A 517 -9.54 -11.14 -28.05
C MET A 517 -9.18 -10.04 -29.06
N GLY A 518 -8.66 -8.93 -28.56
CA GLY A 518 -8.19 -7.81 -29.39
C GLY A 518 -7.11 -8.25 -30.39
N THR A 519 -7.21 -7.77 -31.63
CA THR A 519 -6.23 -8.05 -32.68
C THR A 519 -5.37 -6.81 -32.91
N PRO A 520 -4.02 -6.92 -33.00
CA PRO A 520 -3.18 -5.77 -33.28
C PRO A 520 -3.46 -5.10 -34.62
N SER A 521 -3.26 -3.80 -34.64
CA SER A 521 -3.32 -2.96 -35.83
C SER A 521 -2.26 -3.33 -36.87
N THR A 522 -2.57 -3.19 -38.14
CA THR A 522 -1.59 -3.29 -39.24
C THR A 522 -0.52 -2.18 -39.19
N ALA A 523 -0.69 -1.16 -38.35
CA ALA A 523 0.33 -0.16 -38.07
C ALA A 523 1.45 -0.67 -37.13
N SER A 524 1.29 -1.87 -36.53
CA SER A 524 2.31 -2.52 -35.71
C SER A 524 3.59 -2.77 -36.53
N LYS A 525 4.75 -2.65 -35.85
CA LYS A 525 6.06 -2.92 -36.46
C LYS A 525 6.51 -4.37 -36.30
N GLN A 526 5.87 -5.10 -35.36
CA GLN A 526 6.19 -6.48 -35.01
C GLN A 526 5.06 -7.41 -35.46
N TYR A 527 5.44 -8.61 -35.93
CA TYR A 527 4.50 -9.62 -36.35
C TYR A 527 3.79 -10.29 -35.18
N SER A 528 2.51 -10.57 -35.36
CA SER A 528 1.65 -11.20 -34.34
C SER A 528 0.87 -12.37 -34.96
N VAL A 529 0.54 -13.31 -34.11
CA VAL A 529 -0.25 -14.50 -34.46
C VAL A 529 -1.42 -14.64 -33.52
N VAL A 530 -2.60 -14.88 -34.04
CA VAL A 530 -3.80 -15.28 -33.32
C VAL A 530 -4.18 -16.68 -33.75
N TYR A 531 -4.08 -17.64 -32.83
CA TYR A 531 -4.42 -19.03 -33.07
C TYR A 531 -5.66 -19.43 -32.28
N GLY A 532 -6.76 -19.74 -32.97
CA GLY A 532 -8.02 -20.16 -32.36
C GLY A 532 -8.16 -21.69 -32.26
N GLY A 533 -8.91 -22.16 -31.27
CA GLY A 533 -9.19 -23.58 -31.07
C GLY A 533 -8.16 -24.29 -30.21
N VAL A 534 -7.43 -23.56 -29.36
CA VAL A 534 -6.51 -24.18 -28.37
C VAL A 534 -7.29 -25.03 -27.38
N ALA A 535 -6.91 -26.30 -27.28
CA ALA A 535 -7.40 -27.25 -26.28
C ALA A 535 -6.19 -27.92 -25.60
N ALA A 536 -5.94 -27.55 -24.36
CA ALA A 536 -4.77 -28.01 -23.60
C ALA A 536 -5.04 -27.90 -22.10
N SER A 537 -4.38 -28.74 -21.31
CA SER A 537 -4.50 -28.76 -19.85
C SER A 537 -3.59 -27.70 -19.22
N MET A 538 -3.96 -27.26 -18.02
CA MET A 538 -3.06 -26.49 -17.15
C MET A 538 -1.75 -27.26 -16.97
N GLY A 539 -0.62 -26.59 -17.11
CA GLY A 539 0.74 -27.15 -17.06
C GLY A 539 1.27 -27.66 -18.40
N ASP A 540 0.42 -27.81 -19.44
CA ASP A 540 0.91 -28.12 -20.78
C ASP A 540 1.73 -26.95 -21.33
N LYS A 541 2.79 -27.29 -22.08
CA LYS A 541 3.61 -26.29 -22.76
C LYS A 541 3.22 -26.16 -24.21
N ILE A 542 3.06 -24.93 -24.65
CA ILE A 542 2.95 -24.57 -26.06
C ILE A 542 4.28 -23.91 -26.45
N SER A 543 4.89 -24.38 -27.54
CA SER A 543 6.10 -23.77 -28.08
C SER A 543 5.92 -23.42 -29.55
N VAL A 544 6.41 -22.25 -29.93
CA VAL A 544 6.51 -21.83 -31.34
C VAL A 544 7.95 -22.09 -31.78
N LEU A 545 8.08 -23.03 -32.70
CA LEU A 545 9.38 -23.42 -33.24
C LEU A 545 9.64 -22.74 -34.58
N GLY A 546 10.82 -22.17 -34.74
CA GLY A 546 11.34 -21.65 -35.97
C GLY A 546 12.21 -22.67 -36.73
N ALA A 547 13.12 -22.19 -37.56
CA ALA A 547 14.05 -23.02 -38.31
C ALA A 547 14.84 -23.96 -37.40
N SER A 548 15.10 -25.17 -37.87
CA SER A 548 15.82 -26.22 -37.14
C SER A 548 15.21 -26.60 -35.76
N ASN A 549 13.88 -26.44 -35.62
CA ASN A 549 13.12 -26.68 -34.41
C ASN A 549 13.59 -25.84 -33.21
N THR A 550 14.12 -24.65 -33.44
CA THR A 550 14.53 -23.72 -32.38
C THR A 550 13.31 -23.05 -31.76
N PRO A 551 13.07 -23.16 -30.44
CA PRO A 551 11.99 -22.43 -29.79
C PRO A 551 12.23 -20.91 -29.85
N ILE A 552 11.25 -20.18 -30.40
CA ILE A 552 11.25 -18.71 -30.42
C ILE A 552 10.33 -18.13 -29.33
N LEU A 553 9.41 -18.94 -28.84
CA LEU A 553 8.54 -18.63 -27.73
C LEU A 553 8.06 -19.96 -27.13
N THR A 554 8.16 -20.11 -25.82
CA THR A 554 7.53 -21.23 -25.11
C THR A 554 6.75 -20.70 -23.91
N PHE A 555 5.51 -21.19 -23.78
CA PHE A 555 4.63 -20.78 -22.70
C PHE A 555 3.93 -22.01 -22.07
N GLU A 556 4.04 -22.12 -20.75
CA GLU A 556 3.31 -23.12 -19.95
C GLU A 556 1.98 -22.53 -19.49
N LEU A 557 0.89 -23.21 -19.77
CA LEU A 557 -0.45 -22.70 -19.52
C LEU A 557 -0.75 -22.62 -18.01
N PRO A 558 -1.07 -21.43 -17.49
CA PRO A 558 -1.45 -21.27 -16.08
C PRO A 558 -2.87 -21.76 -15.78
N THR A 559 -3.66 -22.05 -16.81
CA THR A 559 -5.05 -22.54 -16.71
C THR A 559 -5.35 -23.49 -17.87
N THR A 560 -6.39 -24.30 -17.74
CA THR A 560 -6.86 -25.18 -18.82
C THR A 560 -7.54 -24.35 -19.91
N ALA A 561 -7.07 -24.48 -21.14
CA ALA A 561 -7.65 -23.91 -22.34
C ALA A 561 -8.66 -24.89 -22.96
N SER A 562 -9.84 -24.41 -23.33
CA SER A 562 -10.88 -25.23 -23.98
C SER A 562 -11.54 -24.43 -25.10
N ASN A 563 -11.13 -24.69 -26.32
CA ASN A 563 -11.51 -23.90 -27.51
C ASN A 563 -11.13 -22.41 -27.36
N SER A 564 -9.99 -22.14 -26.72
CA SER A 564 -9.50 -20.79 -26.45
C SER A 564 -8.72 -20.23 -27.64
N ALA A 565 -8.54 -18.91 -27.65
CA ALA A 565 -7.60 -18.26 -28.55
C ALA A 565 -6.27 -18.00 -27.81
N LEU A 566 -5.17 -18.25 -28.51
CA LEU A 566 -3.83 -17.89 -28.11
C LEU A 566 -3.32 -16.78 -29.03
N PHE A 567 -3.07 -15.64 -28.46
CA PHE A 567 -2.38 -14.53 -29.12
C PHE A 567 -0.92 -14.53 -28.70
N PHE A 568 -0.01 -14.29 -29.62
CA PHE A 568 1.39 -14.07 -29.30
C PHE A 568 2.08 -13.16 -30.32
N SER A 569 3.05 -12.41 -29.84
CA SER A 569 3.94 -11.56 -30.62
C SER A 569 5.32 -11.56 -29.99
N THR A 570 6.35 -11.73 -30.81
CA THR A 570 7.76 -11.70 -30.41
C THR A 570 8.61 -11.16 -31.56
N PRO A 571 9.73 -10.46 -31.27
CA PRO A 571 10.64 -9.98 -32.32
C PRO A 571 11.22 -11.09 -33.24
N GLU A 572 11.17 -12.33 -32.77
CA GLU A 572 11.69 -13.51 -33.51
C GLU A 572 10.79 -13.92 -34.71
N ILE A 573 9.55 -13.41 -34.75
CA ILE A 573 8.65 -13.72 -35.88
C ILE A 573 8.95 -12.77 -37.04
N THR A 574 9.29 -13.35 -38.21
CA THR A 574 9.65 -12.61 -39.41
C THR A 574 8.77 -12.97 -40.60
N ASN A 575 8.64 -12.03 -41.55
CA ASN A 575 7.87 -12.22 -42.76
C ASN A 575 8.44 -13.37 -43.62
N GLY A 576 7.57 -14.26 -44.06
CA GLY A 576 7.91 -15.35 -45.00
C GLY A 576 8.69 -16.54 -44.37
N ALA A 577 9.04 -16.48 -43.11
CA ALA A 577 9.62 -17.64 -42.40
C ALA A 577 8.50 -18.60 -41.96
N THR A 578 8.79 -19.90 -41.97
CA THR A 578 7.83 -20.92 -41.52
C THR A 578 8.09 -21.30 -40.07
N TYR A 579 7.01 -21.41 -39.31
CA TYR A 579 6.98 -21.75 -37.89
C TYR A 579 5.98 -22.87 -37.60
N SER A 580 6.21 -23.62 -36.52
CA SER A 580 5.29 -24.68 -36.05
C SER A 580 4.83 -24.38 -34.62
N ILE A 581 3.54 -24.44 -34.36
CA ILE A 581 2.98 -24.41 -33.01
C ILE A 581 2.91 -25.85 -32.48
N MET A 582 3.62 -26.12 -31.41
CA MET A 582 3.73 -27.43 -30.76
C MET A 582 3.04 -27.45 -29.42
N LEU A 583 2.46 -28.57 -29.02
CA LEU A 583 1.81 -28.80 -27.73
C LEU A 583 2.35 -30.05 -27.04
N GLY A 584 2.57 -29.98 -25.71
CA GLY A 584 2.81 -31.14 -24.85
C GLY A 584 4.21 -31.75 -24.94
N GLY A 585 5.19 -31.03 -25.51
CA GLY A 585 6.60 -31.42 -25.51
C GLY A 585 7.34 -31.09 -24.21
N THR A 586 8.64 -31.32 -24.22
CA THR A 586 9.55 -30.99 -23.14
C THR A 586 10.52 -29.89 -23.57
N LEU A 587 10.77 -28.93 -22.71
CA LEU A 587 11.79 -27.90 -22.88
C LEU A 587 12.91 -28.13 -21.87
N SER A 588 14.15 -28.20 -22.34
CA SER A 588 15.37 -28.26 -21.52
C SER A 588 16.30 -27.09 -21.86
N ASP A 589 17.32 -26.88 -21.02
CA ASP A 589 18.42 -25.91 -21.24
C ASP A 589 17.94 -24.47 -21.54
N TYR A 590 16.78 -24.08 -21.02
CA TYR A 590 16.30 -22.70 -21.09
C TYR A 590 17.11 -21.79 -20.15
N SER A 591 17.30 -20.53 -20.57
CA SER A 591 18.13 -19.57 -19.85
C SER A 591 17.41 -18.89 -18.70
N ASP A 592 16.09 -18.70 -18.80
CA ASP A 592 15.25 -18.05 -17.79
C ASP A 592 13.78 -18.49 -17.94
N THR A 593 13.02 -18.35 -16.86
CA THR A 593 11.57 -18.55 -16.87
C THR A 593 10.89 -17.57 -15.94
N TRP A 594 9.72 -17.08 -16.37
CA TRP A 594 8.90 -16.18 -15.57
C TRP A 594 7.41 -16.37 -15.88
N GLN A 595 6.60 -16.72 -14.88
CA GLN A 595 5.15 -16.93 -15.00
C GLN A 595 4.74 -17.79 -16.20
N GLY A 596 5.43 -18.90 -16.41
CA GLY A 596 5.18 -19.81 -17.52
C GLY A 596 5.81 -19.44 -18.87
N TYR A 597 6.34 -18.24 -19.03
CA TYR A 597 7.14 -17.86 -20.19
C TYR A 597 8.57 -18.34 -20.01
N TYR A 598 9.14 -18.99 -21.03
CA TYR A 598 10.51 -19.53 -21.04
C TYR A 598 11.31 -18.85 -22.15
N LEU A 599 12.52 -18.47 -21.81
CA LEU A 599 13.47 -17.85 -22.73
C LEU A 599 14.49 -18.87 -23.24
N GLY A 600 14.49 -19.10 -24.55
CA GLY A 600 15.37 -20.06 -25.21
C GLY A 600 15.05 -21.51 -24.84
N GLY A 601 16.02 -22.38 -24.99
CA GLY A 601 15.95 -23.79 -24.64
C GLY A 601 15.98 -24.74 -25.84
N ILE A 602 15.87 -26.03 -25.54
CA ILE A 602 15.81 -27.11 -26.52
C ILE A 602 14.47 -27.82 -26.37
N TRP A 603 13.67 -27.78 -27.44
CA TRP A 603 12.38 -28.46 -27.47
C TRP A 603 12.52 -29.89 -27.98
N SER A 604 11.81 -30.81 -27.36
CA SER A 604 11.73 -32.22 -27.80
C SER A 604 10.34 -32.79 -27.62
N GLY A 605 9.90 -33.59 -28.58
CA GLY A 605 8.60 -34.27 -28.55
C GLY A 605 7.41 -33.33 -28.77
N GLY A 606 6.26 -33.73 -28.27
CA GLY A 606 4.99 -33.01 -28.42
C GLY A 606 4.29 -33.29 -29.76
N THR A 607 3.14 -32.64 -29.96
CA THR A 607 2.31 -32.75 -31.15
C THR A 607 2.30 -31.41 -31.89
N SER A 608 2.55 -31.42 -33.19
CA SER A 608 2.35 -30.24 -34.04
C SER A 608 0.85 -29.94 -34.12
N LEU A 609 0.44 -28.75 -33.74
CA LEU A 609 -0.92 -28.27 -33.88
C LEU A 609 -1.13 -27.69 -35.29
N VAL A 610 -0.21 -26.83 -35.75
CA VAL A 610 -0.27 -26.19 -37.06
C VAL A 610 1.09 -25.59 -37.45
N ASP A 611 1.37 -25.60 -38.75
CA ASP A 611 2.46 -24.84 -39.36
C ASP A 611 1.91 -23.56 -39.98
N PHE A 612 2.64 -22.44 -39.87
CA PHE A 612 2.23 -21.16 -40.45
C PHE A 612 3.42 -20.37 -40.99
N THR A 613 3.11 -19.49 -41.93
CA THR A 613 4.08 -18.58 -42.57
C THR A 613 3.48 -17.18 -42.56
N PRO A 614 3.97 -16.23 -41.72
CA PRO A 614 3.46 -14.87 -41.75
C PRO A 614 3.71 -14.18 -43.09
N THR A 615 2.66 -13.63 -43.65
CA THR A 615 2.70 -12.82 -44.90
C THR A 615 2.11 -11.43 -44.67
N SER A 616 1.55 -11.19 -43.51
CA SER A 616 1.02 -9.91 -43.01
C SER A 616 1.42 -9.70 -41.56
N VAL A 617 1.36 -8.46 -41.10
CA VAL A 617 1.73 -8.10 -39.72
C VAL A 617 0.93 -8.91 -38.67
N VAL A 618 -0.32 -9.24 -38.99
CA VAL A 618 -1.16 -10.12 -38.19
C VAL A 618 -1.52 -11.37 -38.99
N THR A 619 -1.21 -12.53 -38.42
CA THR A 619 -1.56 -13.84 -39.00
C THR A 619 -2.63 -14.48 -38.12
N THR A 620 -3.77 -14.80 -38.72
CA THR A 620 -4.89 -15.47 -38.06
C THR A 620 -4.98 -16.92 -38.49
N ILE A 621 -5.11 -17.85 -37.55
CA ILE A 621 -5.12 -19.28 -37.75
C ILE A 621 -6.29 -19.91 -36.98
N GLY A 622 -7.04 -20.77 -37.61
CA GLY A 622 -8.18 -21.47 -36.99
C GLY A 622 -9.42 -20.57 -36.85
N ASN A 623 -10.32 -20.97 -35.96
CA ASN A 623 -11.56 -20.23 -35.72
C ASN A 623 -11.34 -19.19 -34.61
N VAL A 624 -11.06 -17.94 -35.00
CA VAL A 624 -11.04 -16.79 -34.14
C VAL A 624 -12.32 -16.02 -34.37
N GLY A 625 -13.10 -15.74 -33.33
CA GLY A 625 -14.32 -14.94 -33.41
C GLY A 625 -13.98 -13.61 -34.08
N GLY A 626 -14.85 -13.16 -35.01
CA GLY A 626 -14.65 -11.86 -35.65
C GLY A 626 -14.70 -10.77 -34.58
N GLY A 627 -13.63 -9.97 -34.45
CA GLY A 627 -13.64 -8.78 -33.62
C GLY A 627 -14.83 -7.88 -33.93
N PRO A 628 -15.18 -6.92 -33.06
CA PRO A 628 -16.40 -6.12 -33.11
C PRO A 628 -16.47 -5.23 -34.36
N GLY A 629 -17.02 -5.78 -35.38
CA GLY A 629 -17.32 -5.14 -36.68
C GLY A 629 -18.72 -5.45 -37.15
N GLY A 630 -19.63 -5.91 -36.32
CA GLY A 630 -21.01 -6.25 -36.67
C GLY A 630 -21.94 -5.91 -35.50
N GLY A 631 -22.65 -4.79 -35.64
CA GLY A 631 -23.60 -4.30 -34.66
C GLY A 631 -24.63 -5.35 -34.23
N GLY A 632 -24.50 -5.86 -33.00
CA GLY A 632 -25.57 -6.42 -32.23
C GLY A 632 -26.14 -5.33 -31.31
N PRO A 633 -27.44 -5.38 -30.98
CA PRO A 633 -28.07 -4.34 -30.18
C PRO A 633 -27.49 -4.37 -28.76
N GLY A 634 -26.98 -3.21 -28.35
CA GLY A 634 -26.26 -3.02 -27.09
C GLY A 634 -26.97 -3.59 -25.88
N GLY A 635 -26.24 -4.37 -25.12
CA GLY A 635 -26.48 -4.52 -23.70
C GLY A 635 -26.11 -3.20 -23.00
N PRO A 636 -26.75 -2.84 -21.87
CA PRO A 636 -26.48 -1.59 -21.23
C PRO A 636 -25.07 -1.62 -20.61
N GLY A 637 -24.12 -1.00 -21.33
CA GLY A 637 -22.80 -0.73 -20.82
C GLY A 637 -22.91 0.17 -19.59
N GLY A 638 -22.41 -0.32 -18.46
CA GLY A 638 -22.32 0.43 -17.21
C GLY A 638 -21.23 1.50 -17.23
N GLY A 639 -21.18 2.33 -18.26
CA GLY A 639 -20.34 3.52 -18.31
C GLY A 639 -21.09 4.71 -17.69
N GLY A 640 -21.20 4.75 -16.37
CA GLY A 640 -21.65 5.91 -15.64
C GLY A 640 -20.57 6.98 -15.57
N GLY A 641 -20.35 7.72 -16.68
CA GLY A 641 -19.65 8.98 -16.63
C GLY A 641 -20.36 9.93 -15.71
N ARG A 642 -19.75 10.30 -14.60
CA ARG A 642 -20.20 11.37 -13.72
C ARG A 642 -20.27 12.67 -14.50
N PRO A 643 -21.33 13.48 -14.33
CA PRO A 643 -21.31 14.86 -14.79
C PRO A 643 -20.24 15.63 -14.02
N ASP A 644 -19.45 16.42 -14.75
CA ASP A 644 -18.45 17.34 -14.24
C ASP A 644 -19.03 18.17 -13.09
N ARG A 645 -18.43 18.10 -11.92
CA ARG A 645 -18.73 19.00 -10.81
C ARG A 645 -18.08 20.36 -11.09
N PRO A 646 -18.80 21.48 -10.94
CA PRO A 646 -18.16 22.79 -10.86
C PRO A 646 -17.38 22.88 -9.53
N TRP A 647 -16.21 23.47 -9.56
CA TRP A 647 -15.25 23.77 -8.49
C TRP A 647 -15.86 24.65 -7.37
#